data_77cb2ff8184aad7159f353622126bd31
#
_entry.id   77cb2ff8184aad7159f353622126bd31
#
_cell.length_a   1.000
_cell.length_b   1.000
_cell.length_c   1.000
_cell.angle_alpha   90.00
_cell.angle_beta   90.00
_cell.angle_gamma   90.00
#
_symmetry.space_group_name_H-M   'P 1'
#
loop_
_entity.id
_entity.type
_entity.pdbx_description
1 polymer ?
#
loop_
_entity_poly.entity_id
_entity_poly.type
_entity_poly.pdbx_seq_one_letter_code
_entity_poly.pdbx_strand_id
1 'polypeptide(L)'
;GQEPVANLERAIANHTEAATIRRQPGLERELAATLNNLGAAYWTQAELGQEPVANLERAIAAYTEAATIRRQPGLERELAGTLNNLGNAYWTQAELGQEPVANLERAIAFYREALSFLNPTLLPANTLRTGRNLGNLGFKQGWWDIALEGYRVAVEAVEQSRAWATSEALRQEIVRKSIGVYENLIQAAVNQGDLSLALRTVERSRSKRLADLIAISDLYADGRIPPEIQAWYQQLQDSRRSKSQLAQDRPELSKDDKPSLTPALSRNTRASFASEQLLAAEAAERQAWEALYRFDAITAQLQQPQPQPRLDELMALLPSPQTALLSFYTTATHTHIFVLRRPSRDGGEGVNCHTIPNPPESANDLQNWLVENWTIPYIAINQAETAQSRQQRRDEWHQAMAARLQELATRLQFDTLIQQHLQGITELILIPHLFLHQIPFDLLPTAEGQLLGDRFRLQFVPSTKILGLCQERSQPTPDTLGIVENTTEDLPYTPLECEWVAQTWNVPRQRRLQGRTVTPDSYLQLLKQVQALLSSHHATSRPDDPLNSHLVLDGEQKVTLRDLISPSWRFPELSEVFLSCCETGLSFAGFRDEEGNLRRELLDEPLSLGTGFLLGGARSVISSHWAVADLATTLFSREYHRARRAGEERLTALHQARQALRETCQKDWRNRLTVDYQQAFQTWQQLRRAQDPNTDAAGANYQKISELIKWLDNFAPDAVPFQDYRYWGAFYCLGLP
;
A
#
# COMPACT_ATOMS: atom_id res chain seq x y z
N GLY A 1 -40.64 0.26 4.65
CA GLY A 1 -41.97 0.54 4.63
C GLY A 1 -42.65 0.96 5.95
N GLN A 2 -43.87 0.55 6.21
CA GLN A 2 -44.69 1.02 7.36
C GLN A 2 -44.17 0.53 8.73
N GLU A 3 -43.48 -0.62 8.82
CA GLU A 3 -42.96 -1.14 10.09
C GLU A 3 -41.91 -0.27 10.80
N PRO A 4 -40.93 0.34 10.12
CA PRO A 4 -39.94 1.20 10.79
C PRO A 4 -40.54 2.42 11.44
N VAL A 5 -41.56 3.03 10.82
CA VAL A 5 -42.24 4.23 11.33
C VAL A 5 -43.04 3.89 12.59
N ALA A 6 -43.84 2.83 12.57
CA ALA A 6 -44.61 2.38 13.71
C ALA A 6 -43.75 1.95 14.92
N ASN A 7 -42.57 1.37 14.64
CA ASN A 7 -41.61 1.05 15.69
C ASN A 7 -41.03 2.32 16.32
N LEU A 8 -40.78 3.34 15.51
CA LEU A 8 -40.23 4.61 15.97
C LEU A 8 -41.25 5.40 16.80
N GLU A 9 -42.50 5.42 16.40
CA GLU A 9 -43.61 6.03 17.19
C GLU A 9 -43.74 5.36 18.57
N ARG A 10 -43.69 4.02 18.61
CA ARG A 10 -43.67 3.28 19.88
C ARG A 10 -42.46 3.60 20.75
N ALA A 11 -41.28 3.74 20.14
CA ALA A 11 -40.09 4.13 20.87
C ALA A 11 -40.19 5.53 21.46
N ILE A 12 -40.73 6.48 20.71
CA ILE A 12 -40.98 7.85 21.20
C ILE A 12 -41.98 7.84 22.38
N ALA A 13 -43.11 7.11 22.28
CA ALA A 13 -44.07 6.99 23.35
C ALA A 13 -43.43 6.41 24.62
N ASN A 14 -42.70 5.31 24.49
CA ASN A 14 -42.03 4.67 25.61
C ASN A 14 -40.95 5.57 26.25
N HIS A 15 -40.13 6.26 25.45
CA HIS A 15 -39.13 7.20 25.97
C HIS A 15 -39.78 8.43 26.63
N THR A 16 -40.91 8.90 26.14
CA THR A 16 -41.66 10.03 26.74
C THR A 16 -42.19 9.64 28.10
N GLU A 17 -42.80 8.46 28.21
CA GLU A 17 -43.29 7.91 29.49
C GLU A 17 -42.14 7.72 30.48
N ALA A 18 -41.06 7.08 30.02
CA ALA A 18 -39.86 6.87 30.85
C ALA A 18 -39.25 8.20 31.32
N ALA A 19 -39.18 9.22 30.45
CA ALA A 19 -38.72 10.55 30.85
C ALA A 19 -39.57 11.16 31.94
N THR A 20 -40.89 11.03 31.82
CA THR A 20 -41.85 11.52 32.83
C THR A 20 -41.60 10.86 34.20
N ILE A 21 -41.45 9.54 34.24
CA ILE A 21 -41.14 8.79 35.46
C ILE A 21 -39.80 9.18 36.06
N ARG A 22 -38.80 9.43 35.21
CA ARG A 22 -37.41 9.72 35.62
C ARG A 22 -37.14 11.18 36.02
N ARG A 23 -38.15 12.05 35.98
CA ARG A 23 -38.03 13.45 36.49
C ARG A 23 -38.01 13.53 38.04
N GLN A 24 -37.91 12.39 38.73
CA GLN A 24 -37.77 12.31 40.18
C GLN A 24 -36.32 12.57 40.61
N PRO A 25 -36.09 13.21 41.79
CA PRO A 25 -34.76 13.44 42.32
C PRO A 25 -33.95 12.12 42.45
N GLY A 26 -32.67 12.14 42.01
CA GLY A 26 -31.76 10.99 42.07
C GLY A 26 -31.76 10.15 40.79
N LEU A 27 -32.59 10.45 39.79
CA LEU A 27 -32.62 9.76 38.50
C LEU A 27 -32.16 10.67 37.32
N GLU A 28 -31.42 11.74 37.62
CA GLU A 28 -31.01 12.72 36.62
C GLU A 28 -30.19 12.14 35.50
N ARG A 29 -29.30 11.16 35.80
CA ARG A 29 -28.46 10.49 34.80
C ARG A 29 -29.29 9.64 33.85
N GLU A 30 -30.24 8.88 34.40
CA GLU A 30 -31.16 8.04 33.64
C GLU A 30 -32.15 8.90 32.81
N LEU A 31 -32.56 10.03 33.36
CA LEU A 31 -33.38 11.02 32.63
C LEU A 31 -32.59 11.55 31.43
N ALA A 32 -31.36 11.99 31.62
CA ALA A 32 -30.53 12.50 30.53
C ALA A 32 -30.29 11.45 29.43
N ALA A 33 -30.08 10.18 29.80
CA ALA A 33 -29.96 9.10 28.82
C ALA A 33 -31.26 8.89 28.03
N THR A 34 -32.41 8.93 28.72
CA THR A 34 -33.73 8.80 28.09
C THR A 34 -34.03 9.94 27.15
N LEU A 35 -33.77 11.18 27.58
CA LEU A 35 -33.95 12.39 26.77
C LEU A 35 -33.03 12.37 25.51
N ASN A 36 -31.79 11.90 25.65
CA ASN A 36 -30.93 11.76 24.51
C ASN A 36 -31.49 10.73 23.50
N ASN A 37 -32.00 9.59 23.96
CA ASN A 37 -32.62 8.59 23.11
C ASN A 37 -33.93 9.08 22.46
N LEU A 38 -34.71 9.84 23.20
CA LEU A 38 -35.91 10.48 22.69
C LEU A 38 -35.58 11.50 21.58
N GLY A 39 -34.55 12.32 21.80
CA GLY A 39 -34.04 13.22 20.77
C GLY A 39 -33.59 12.48 19.52
N ALA A 40 -32.90 11.35 19.67
CA ALA A 40 -32.47 10.52 18.53
C ALA A 40 -33.66 9.95 17.75
N ALA A 41 -34.72 9.53 18.46
CA ALA A 41 -35.91 9.02 17.82
C ALA A 41 -36.65 10.11 17.01
N TYR A 42 -36.81 11.33 17.56
CA TYR A 42 -37.37 12.47 16.82
C TYR A 42 -36.49 12.87 15.62
N TRP A 43 -35.16 12.89 15.78
CA TRP A 43 -34.26 13.20 14.68
C TRP A 43 -34.37 12.17 13.54
N THR A 44 -34.49 10.87 13.87
CA THR A 44 -34.72 9.81 12.88
C THR A 44 -36.07 9.95 12.16
N GLN A 45 -37.16 10.38 12.87
CA GLN A 45 -38.42 10.69 12.21
C GLN A 45 -38.31 11.84 11.20
N ALA A 46 -37.55 12.88 11.58
CA ALA A 46 -37.27 14.00 10.69
C ALA A 46 -36.49 13.56 9.42
N GLU A 47 -35.50 12.71 9.56
CA GLU A 47 -34.74 12.14 8.42
C GLU A 47 -35.62 11.28 7.50
N LEU A 48 -36.63 10.60 8.05
CA LEU A 48 -37.61 9.85 7.26
C LEU A 48 -38.67 10.75 6.61
N GLY A 49 -38.53 12.08 6.72
CA GLY A 49 -39.43 13.06 6.12
C GLY A 49 -40.74 13.26 6.86
N GLN A 50 -40.89 12.78 8.12
CA GLN A 50 -42.09 12.94 8.94
C GLN A 50 -41.99 14.22 9.76
N GLU A 51 -42.85 15.20 9.45
CA GLU A 51 -42.87 16.50 10.12
C GLU A 51 -41.44 17.02 10.43
N PRO A 52 -40.53 17.10 9.44
CA PRO A 52 -39.12 17.17 9.69
C PRO A 52 -38.71 18.35 10.57
N VAL A 53 -39.35 19.50 10.37
CA VAL A 53 -39.09 20.71 11.15
C VAL A 53 -39.52 20.54 12.60
N ALA A 54 -40.78 20.12 12.85
CA ALA A 54 -41.29 19.96 14.19
C ALA A 54 -40.56 18.86 14.97
N ASN A 55 -40.19 17.77 14.32
CA ASN A 55 -39.44 16.69 14.95
C ASN A 55 -38.00 17.10 15.26
N LEU A 56 -37.36 17.91 14.42
CA LEU A 56 -36.01 18.46 14.75
C LEU A 56 -36.07 19.42 15.94
N GLU A 57 -37.12 20.27 16.05
CA GLU A 57 -37.30 21.13 17.22
C GLU A 57 -37.45 20.31 18.50
N ARG A 58 -38.29 19.24 18.45
CA ARG A 58 -38.43 18.30 19.58
C ARG A 58 -37.12 17.59 19.92
N ALA A 59 -36.36 17.18 18.92
CA ALA A 59 -35.05 16.55 19.11
C ALA A 59 -34.08 17.50 19.80
N ILE A 60 -33.96 18.73 19.32
CA ILE A 60 -33.09 19.76 19.89
C ILE A 60 -33.47 20.07 21.34
N ALA A 61 -34.80 20.20 21.63
CA ALA A 61 -35.26 20.42 23.00
C ALA A 61 -34.86 19.29 23.94
N ALA A 62 -35.07 18.04 23.52
CA ALA A 62 -34.68 16.86 24.30
C ALA A 62 -33.15 16.73 24.50
N TYR A 63 -32.38 16.97 23.47
CA TYR A 63 -30.90 16.98 23.57
C TYR A 63 -30.41 18.13 24.45
N THR A 64 -30.99 19.30 24.38
CA THR A 64 -30.60 20.46 25.20
C THR A 64 -30.83 20.19 26.68
N GLU A 65 -32.01 19.62 27.04
CA GLU A 65 -32.28 19.21 28.42
C GLU A 65 -31.30 18.12 28.88
N ALA A 66 -31.04 17.11 28.04
CA ALA A 66 -30.04 16.06 28.34
C ALA A 66 -28.65 16.62 28.55
N ALA A 67 -28.21 17.57 27.68
CA ALA A 67 -26.90 18.22 27.79
C ALA A 67 -26.78 19.04 29.08
N THR A 68 -27.85 19.76 29.45
CA THR A 68 -27.87 20.55 30.70
C THR A 68 -27.64 19.64 31.92
N ILE A 69 -28.28 18.50 31.99
CA ILE A 69 -28.08 17.52 33.07
C ILE A 69 -26.63 16.94 33.02
N ARG A 70 -26.13 16.67 31.85
CA ARG A 70 -24.78 16.04 31.63
C ARG A 70 -23.60 16.99 31.85
N ARG A 71 -23.81 18.30 32.03
CA ARG A 71 -22.74 19.25 32.37
C ARG A 71 -22.17 19.06 33.79
N GLN A 72 -22.61 18.04 34.53
CA GLN A 72 -22.06 17.66 35.82
C GLN A 72 -20.73 16.91 35.67
N PRO A 73 -19.77 17.08 36.61
CA PRO A 73 -18.50 16.38 36.59
C PRO A 73 -18.68 14.82 36.55
N GLY A 74 -17.91 14.17 35.70
CA GLY A 74 -17.92 12.71 35.52
C GLY A 74 -18.89 12.22 34.45
N LEU A 75 -19.54 13.12 33.68
CA LEU A 75 -20.42 12.82 32.56
C LEU A 75 -19.92 13.43 31.23
N GLU A 76 -18.64 13.76 31.15
CA GLU A 76 -18.03 14.47 30.02
C GLU A 76 -18.15 13.66 28.71
N ARG A 77 -18.03 12.33 28.77
CA ARG A 77 -18.19 11.46 27.60
C ARG A 77 -19.63 11.46 27.08
N GLU A 78 -20.59 11.32 28.00
CA GLU A 78 -22.01 11.33 27.67
C GLU A 78 -22.44 12.71 27.17
N LEU A 79 -21.90 13.79 27.77
CA LEU A 79 -22.10 15.17 27.31
C LEU A 79 -21.62 15.34 25.88
N ALA A 80 -20.39 14.93 25.58
CA ALA A 80 -19.84 15.02 24.23
C ALA A 80 -20.71 14.28 23.19
N GLY A 81 -21.26 13.10 23.54
CA GLY A 81 -22.21 12.39 22.69
C GLY A 81 -23.48 13.17 22.41
N THR A 82 -24.04 13.84 23.45
CA THR A 82 -25.25 14.68 23.28
C THR A 82 -24.97 15.94 22.47
N LEU A 83 -23.85 16.60 22.71
CA LEU A 83 -23.40 17.76 21.94
C LEU A 83 -23.18 17.41 20.46
N ASN A 84 -22.60 16.26 20.17
CA ASN A 84 -22.51 15.77 18.79
C ASN A 84 -23.91 15.60 18.15
N ASN A 85 -24.87 15.07 18.89
CA ASN A 85 -26.23 14.91 18.39
C ASN A 85 -26.96 16.26 18.19
N LEU A 86 -26.73 17.24 19.07
CA LEU A 86 -27.15 18.63 18.85
C LEU A 86 -26.56 19.22 17.57
N GLY A 87 -25.26 19.03 17.35
CA GLY A 87 -24.61 19.43 16.11
C GLY A 87 -25.29 18.85 14.88
N ASN A 88 -25.55 17.53 14.88
CA ASN A 88 -26.28 16.88 13.79
C ASN A 88 -27.67 17.46 13.56
N ALA A 89 -28.46 17.68 14.63
CA ALA A 89 -29.82 18.20 14.52
C ALA A 89 -29.84 19.63 13.94
N TYR A 90 -28.95 20.51 14.38
CA TYR A 90 -28.83 21.86 13.80
C TYR A 90 -28.31 21.83 12.35
N TRP A 91 -27.39 20.94 12.01
CA TRP A 91 -26.97 20.76 10.63
C TRP A 91 -28.13 20.33 9.74
N THR A 92 -28.95 19.34 10.17
CA THR A 92 -30.13 18.91 9.44
C THR A 92 -31.15 20.03 9.29
N GLN A 93 -31.36 20.89 10.32
CA GLN A 93 -32.20 22.08 10.19
C GLN A 93 -31.71 23.06 9.12
N ALA A 94 -30.40 23.29 9.08
CA ALA A 94 -29.78 24.13 8.05
C ALA A 94 -30.00 23.56 6.64
N GLU A 95 -29.88 22.23 6.46
CA GLU A 95 -30.17 21.55 5.19
C GLU A 95 -31.60 21.64 4.74
N LEU A 96 -32.54 21.74 5.67
CA LEU A 96 -33.95 22.02 5.39
C LEU A 96 -34.26 23.51 5.12
N GLY A 97 -33.21 24.35 5.02
CA GLY A 97 -33.34 25.78 4.71
C GLY A 97 -33.77 26.66 5.89
N GLN A 98 -33.74 26.13 7.13
CA GLN A 98 -34.09 26.88 8.32
C GLN A 98 -32.90 27.62 8.89
N GLU A 99 -32.92 28.95 8.88
CA GLU A 99 -31.81 29.80 9.35
C GLU A 99 -30.42 29.19 9.00
N PRO A 100 -30.14 28.86 7.74
CA PRO A 100 -29.06 27.94 7.40
C PRO A 100 -27.72 28.38 7.95
N VAL A 101 -27.37 29.65 7.86
CA VAL A 101 -26.07 30.16 8.36
C VAL A 101 -26.00 30.04 9.89
N ALA A 102 -27.02 30.50 10.61
CA ALA A 102 -27.04 30.46 12.07
C ALA A 102 -27.02 29.00 12.61
N ASN A 103 -27.73 28.10 11.95
CA ASN A 103 -27.79 26.70 12.36
C ASN A 103 -26.49 25.95 12.02
N LEU A 104 -25.81 26.27 10.91
CA LEU A 104 -24.44 25.75 10.65
C LEU A 104 -23.43 26.23 11.69
N GLU A 105 -23.49 27.50 12.09
CA GLU A 105 -22.63 28.04 13.14
C GLU A 105 -22.89 27.37 14.51
N ARG A 106 -24.17 27.13 14.85
CA ARG A 106 -24.56 26.38 16.06
C ARG A 106 -24.02 24.94 16.00
N ALA A 107 -24.17 24.26 14.86
CA ALA A 107 -23.67 22.90 14.66
C ALA A 107 -22.15 22.83 14.89
N ILE A 108 -21.38 23.74 14.28
CA ILE A 108 -19.92 23.83 14.45
C ILE A 108 -19.57 24.05 15.92
N ALA A 109 -20.27 24.98 16.60
CA ALA A 109 -20.01 25.27 18.00
C ALA A 109 -20.23 24.02 18.88
N PHE A 110 -21.31 23.27 18.66
CA PHE A 110 -21.58 22.04 19.40
C PHE A 110 -20.57 20.93 19.09
N TYR A 111 -20.14 20.76 17.85
CA TYR A 111 -19.07 19.78 17.53
C TYR A 111 -17.75 20.15 18.19
N ARG A 112 -17.35 21.42 18.17
CA ARG A 112 -16.15 21.90 18.85
C ARG A 112 -16.23 21.73 20.37
N GLU A 113 -17.39 22.05 20.98
CA GLU A 113 -17.60 21.81 22.39
C GLU A 113 -17.51 20.30 22.71
N ALA A 114 -18.11 19.45 21.89
CA ALA A 114 -17.98 18.00 22.06
C ALA A 114 -16.52 17.53 21.98
N LEU A 115 -15.77 18.02 21.00
CA LEU A 115 -14.33 17.69 20.82
C LEU A 115 -13.46 18.17 21.98
N SER A 116 -13.85 19.24 22.70
CA SER A 116 -13.11 19.69 23.89
C SER A 116 -13.12 18.69 25.06
N PHE A 117 -14.13 17.81 25.11
CA PHE A 117 -14.24 16.72 26.09
C PHE A 117 -13.68 15.38 25.57
N LEU A 118 -13.37 15.29 24.28
CA LEU A 118 -12.93 14.05 23.63
C LEU A 118 -11.44 14.07 23.39
N ASN A 119 -10.79 13.01 23.83
CA ASN A 119 -9.37 12.78 23.58
C ASN A 119 -9.23 11.64 22.57
N PRO A 120 -8.55 11.86 21.42
CA PRO A 120 -8.38 10.81 20.42
C PRO A 120 -7.68 9.56 20.95
N THR A 121 -6.81 9.71 21.96
CA THR A 121 -6.13 8.59 22.60
C THR A 121 -7.03 7.82 23.56
N LEU A 122 -7.92 8.47 24.31
CA LEU A 122 -8.74 7.83 25.33
C LEU A 122 -10.14 7.43 24.84
N LEU A 123 -10.70 8.15 23.86
CA LEU A 123 -12.04 7.98 23.34
C LEU A 123 -12.06 8.00 21.80
N PRO A 124 -11.25 7.18 21.12
CA PRO A 124 -11.03 7.31 19.69
C PRO A 124 -12.32 7.17 18.87
N ALA A 125 -13.23 6.27 19.23
CA ALA A 125 -14.48 6.07 18.48
C ALA A 125 -15.41 7.30 18.51
N ASN A 126 -15.53 7.95 19.67
CA ASN A 126 -16.34 9.17 19.81
C ASN A 126 -15.68 10.35 19.10
N THR A 127 -14.35 10.47 19.26
CA THR A 127 -13.55 11.52 18.61
C THR A 127 -13.61 11.40 17.09
N LEU A 128 -13.47 10.18 16.54
CA LEU A 128 -13.62 9.92 15.11
C LEU A 128 -14.99 10.37 14.58
N ARG A 129 -16.06 9.97 15.28
CA ARG A 129 -17.43 10.32 14.88
C ARG A 129 -17.64 11.83 14.84
N THR A 130 -17.30 12.53 15.92
CA THR A 130 -17.52 13.98 16.03
C THR A 130 -16.61 14.76 15.10
N GLY A 131 -15.30 14.40 15.01
CA GLY A 131 -14.35 15.00 14.08
C GLY A 131 -14.78 14.83 12.62
N ARG A 132 -15.26 13.62 12.24
CA ARG A 132 -15.79 13.37 10.91
C ARG A 132 -17.04 14.22 10.61
N ASN A 133 -17.95 14.38 11.58
CA ASN A 133 -19.15 15.19 11.39
C ASN A 133 -18.79 16.66 11.17
N LEU A 134 -17.90 17.22 11.98
CA LEU A 134 -17.38 18.58 11.79
C LEU A 134 -16.69 18.73 10.43
N GLY A 135 -15.84 17.77 10.08
CA GLY A 135 -15.13 17.74 8.79
C GLY A 135 -16.10 17.68 7.60
N ASN A 136 -17.09 16.81 7.65
CA ASN A 136 -18.12 16.66 6.60
C ASN A 136 -18.95 17.94 6.43
N LEU A 137 -19.33 18.59 7.51
CA LEU A 137 -20.02 19.87 7.46
C LEU A 137 -19.18 20.93 6.75
N GLY A 138 -17.93 21.12 7.18
CA GLY A 138 -17.01 22.05 6.53
C GLY A 138 -16.77 21.74 5.07
N PHE A 139 -16.56 20.46 4.73
CA PHE A 139 -16.32 19.99 3.37
C PHE A 139 -17.51 20.28 2.44
N LYS A 140 -18.73 19.99 2.90
CA LYS A 140 -19.96 20.22 2.13
C LYS A 140 -20.21 21.70 1.86
N GLN A 141 -19.80 22.58 2.78
CA GLN A 141 -19.94 24.02 2.65
C GLN A 141 -18.76 24.70 1.92
N GLY A 142 -17.69 23.95 1.59
CA GLY A 142 -16.43 24.52 1.05
C GLY A 142 -15.64 25.33 2.10
N TRP A 143 -15.93 25.15 3.38
CA TRP A 143 -15.21 25.78 4.48
C TRP A 143 -14.02 24.92 4.88
N TRP A 144 -12.93 25.06 4.10
CA TRP A 144 -11.81 24.15 4.16
C TRP A 144 -11.11 24.14 5.53
N ASP A 145 -11.03 25.28 6.20
CA ASP A 145 -10.44 25.36 7.56
C ASP A 145 -11.21 24.50 8.55
N ILE A 146 -12.57 24.53 8.51
CA ILE A 146 -13.43 23.71 9.35
C ILE A 146 -13.31 22.23 8.96
N ALA A 147 -13.23 21.93 7.66
CA ALA A 147 -13.04 20.57 7.17
C ALA A 147 -11.72 19.99 7.69
N LEU A 148 -10.61 20.75 7.56
CA LEU A 148 -9.30 20.36 8.03
C LEU A 148 -9.27 20.15 9.55
N GLU A 149 -9.91 21.06 10.34
CA GLU A 149 -10.01 20.92 11.78
C GLU A 149 -10.64 19.59 12.18
N GLY A 150 -11.81 19.27 11.60
CA GLY A 150 -12.54 18.06 11.92
C GLY A 150 -11.82 16.78 11.46
N TYR A 151 -11.33 16.75 10.22
CA TYR A 151 -10.71 15.54 9.70
C TYR A 151 -9.32 15.25 10.30
N ARG A 152 -8.53 16.26 10.70
CA ARG A 152 -7.26 16.03 11.40
C ARG A 152 -7.48 15.24 12.68
N VAL A 153 -8.44 15.68 13.52
CA VAL A 153 -8.78 14.99 14.76
C VAL A 153 -9.35 13.60 14.49
N ALA A 154 -10.15 13.46 13.44
CA ALA A 154 -10.71 12.17 13.04
C ALA A 154 -9.62 11.17 12.60
N VAL A 155 -8.63 11.62 11.80
CA VAL A 155 -7.48 10.78 11.39
C VAL A 155 -6.66 10.34 12.60
N GLU A 156 -6.39 11.22 13.56
CA GLU A 156 -5.68 10.84 14.80
C GLU A 156 -6.42 9.76 15.56
N ALA A 157 -7.76 9.87 15.65
CA ALA A 157 -8.60 8.86 16.30
C ALA A 157 -8.61 7.53 15.55
N VAL A 158 -8.58 7.53 14.20
CA VAL A 158 -8.44 6.31 13.39
C VAL A 158 -7.12 5.62 13.68
N GLU A 159 -6.01 6.36 13.68
CA GLU A 159 -4.69 5.80 13.97
C GLU A 159 -4.62 5.18 15.36
N GLN A 160 -5.21 5.82 16.35
CA GLN A 160 -5.29 5.31 17.69
C GLN A 160 -6.15 4.04 17.78
N SER A 161 -7.30 4.03 17.08
CA SER A 161 -8.16 2.84 17.02
C SER A 161 -7.43 1.65 16.41
N ARG A 162 -6.64 1.87 15.36
CA ARG A 162 -5.79 0.85 14.73
C ARG A 162 -4.69 0.35 15.68
N ALA A 163 -4.02 1.27 16.37
CA ALA A 163 -2.96 0.92 17.32
C ALA A 163 -3.49 0.00 18.45
N TRP A 164 -4.75 0.13 18.82
CA TRP A 164 -5.41 -0.70 19.84
C TRP A 164 -6.02 -1.98 19.30
N ALA A 165 -6.20 -2.12 17.99
CA ALA A 165 -6.79 -3.31 17.39
C ALA A 165 -5.93 -4.55 17.62
N THR A 166 -6.54 -5.61 18.15
CA THR A 166 -5.87 -6.84 18.56
C THR A 166 -5.69 -7.86 17.43
N SER A 167 -6.37 -7.67 16.29
CA SER A 167 -6.24 -8.53 15.12
C SER A 167 -6.05 -7.73 13.84
N GLU A 168 -5.45 -8.35 12.84
CA GLU A 168 -5.31 -7.77 11.49
C GLU A 168 -6.67 -7.47 10.88
N ALA A 169 -7.61 -8.41 10.96
CA ALA A 169 -8.95 -8.24 10.42
C ALA A 169 -9.64 -6.98 11.00
N LEU A 170 -9.48 -6.75 12.31
CA LEU A 170 -10.02 -5.55 12.96
C LEU A 170 -9.31 -4.27 12.49
N ARG A 171 -7.99 -4.30 12.30
CA ARG A 171 -7.23 -3.15 11.75
C ARG A 171 -7.67 -2.81 10.34
N GLN A 172 -7.81 -3.81 9.48
CA GLN A 172 -8.30 -3.63 8.12
C GLN A 172 -9.72 -3.08 8.09
N GLU A 173 -10.60 -3.59 8.96
CA GLU A 173 -11.97 -3.10 9.09
C GLU A 173 -12.03 -1.62 9.52
N ILE A 174 -11.17 -1.21 10.47
CA ILE A 174 -11.07 0.19 10.91
C ILE A 174 -10.65 1.08 9.75
N VAL A 175 -9.62 0.68 8.99
CA VAL A 175 -9.16 1.46 7.81
C VAL A 175 -10.25 1.50 6.75
N ARG A 176 -10.85 0.37 6.41
CA ARG A 176 -11.91 0.28 5.41
C ARG A 176 -13.09 1.21 5.72
N LYS A 177 -13.50 1.29 6.99
CA LYS A 177 -14.59 2.20 7.43
C LYS A 177 -14.16 3.66 7.48
N SER A 178 -12.87 3.94 7.48
CA SER A 178 -12.32 5.28 7.72
C SER A 178 -11.57 5.87 6.54
N ILE A 179 -11.44 5.14 5.41
CA ILE A 179 -10.67 5.61 4.25
C ILE A 179 -11.18 6.96 3.74
N GLY A 180 -12.49 7.17 3.71
CA GLY A 180 -13.10 8.44 3.31
C GLY A 180 -12.70 9.64 4.17
N VAL A 181 -12.25 9.41 5.42
CA VAL A 181 -11.73 10.50 6.28
C VAL A 181 -10.37 10.98 5.76
N TYR A 182 -9.50 10.05 5.33
CA TYR A 182 -8.22 10.40 4.70
C TYR A 182 -8.43 11.08 3.34
N GLU A 183 -9.29 10.51 2.49
CA GLU A 183 -9.61 11.06 1.18
C GLU A 183 -10.13 12.50 1.28
N ASN A 184 -11.06 12.74 2.19
CA ASN A 184 -11.64 14.06 2.39
C ASN A 184 -10.64 15.05 3.02
N LEU A 185 -9.77 14.60 3.94
CA LEU A 185 -8.68 15.42 4.47
C LEU A 185 -7.71 15.85 3.38
N ILE A 186 -7.30 14.91 2.51
CA ILE A 186 -6.41 15.19 1.39
C ILE A 186 -7.07 16.18 0.43
N GLN A 187 -8.34 15.93 0.05
CA GLN A 187 -9.06 16.80 -0.86
C GLN A 187 -9.27 18.21 -0.27
N ALA A 188 -9.63 18.31 1.01
CA ALA A 188 -9.77 19.60 1.68
C ALA A 188 -8.44 20.36 1.73
N ALA A 189 -7.32 19.67 2.00
CA ALA A 189 -5.99 20.26 2.01
C ALA A 189 -5.56 20.74 0.61
N VAL A 190 -5.84 19.97 -0.44
CA VAL A 190 -5.60 20.40 -1.84
C VAL A 190 -6.44 21.62 -2.17
N ASN A 191 -7.71 21.65 -1.80
CA ASN A 191 -8.60 22.78 -2.07
C ASN A 191 -8.21 24.05 -1.30
N GLN A 192 -7.64 23.90 -0.09
CA GLN A 192 -7.11 25.00 0.71
C GLN A 192 -5.75 25.49 0.20
N GLY A 193 -5.05 24.68 -0.61
CA GLY A 193 -3.68 24.96 -1.06
C GLY A 193 -2.58 24.47 -0.10
N ASP A 194 -2.93 23.78 1.00
CA ASP A 194 -1.95 23.15 1.91
C ASP A 194 -1.48 21.81 1.33
N LEU A 195 -0.69 21.91 0.24
CA LEU A 195 -0.16 20.75 -0.47
C LEU A 195 0.82 19.93 0.40
N SER A 196 1.47 20.57 1.35
CA SER A 196 2.36 19.92 2.33
C SER A 196 1.55 18.97 3.23
N LEU A 197 0.42 19.44 3.78
CA LEU A 197 -0.47 18.60 4.58
C LEU A 197 -1.07 17.47 3.73
N ALA A 198 -1.50 17.78 2.51
CA ALA A 198 -2.08 16.78 1.61
C ALA A 198 -1.10 15.64 1.34
N LEU A 199 0.14 15.93 0.89
CA LEU A 199 1.16 14.92 0.64
C LEU A 199 1.52 14.12 1.90
N ARG A 200 1.71 14.77 3.04
CA ARG A 200 2.00 14.08 4.30
C ARG A 200 0.86 13.16 4.74
N THR A 201 -0.38 13.56 4.46
CA THR A 201 -1.55 12.71 4.75
C THR A 201 -1.62 11.49 3.82
N VAL A 202 -1.28 11.67 2.52
CA VAL A 202 -1.13 10.58 1.56
C VAL A 202 -0.09 9.57 2.06
N GLU A 203 1.09 10.02 2.38
CA GLU A 203 2.17 9.13 2.85
C GLU A 203 1.83 8.46 4.19
N ARG A 204 1.10 9.16 5.07
CA ARG A 204 0.59 8.58 6.32
C ARG A 204 -0.45 7.50 6.08
N SER A 205 -1.26 7.58 5.02
CA SER A 205 -2.27 6.57 4.69
C SER A 205 -1.65 5.27 4.15
N ARG A 206 -0.42 5.34 3.62
CA ARG A 206 0.30 4.22 2.99
C ARG A 206 1.01 3.32 3.99
N SER A 207 1.52 2.18 3.51
CA SER A 207 2.31 1.19 4.28
C SER A 207 1.59 0.61 5.50
N LYS A 208 0.25 0.68 5.52
CA LYS A 208 -0.57 0.22 6.64
C LYS A 208 -0.77 -1.29 6.62
N ARG A 209 -1.12 -1.84 5.45
CA ARG A 209 -1.35 -3.28 5.28
C ARG A 209 -0.05 -4.05 5.45
N LEU A 210 1.03 -3.53 4.90
CA LEU A 210 2.34 -4.14 5.03
C LEU A 210 2.79 -4.19 6.50
N ALA A 211 2.61 -3.09 7.24
CA ALA A 211 2.86 -3.04 8.68
C ALA A 211 1.98 -4.04 9.44
N ASP A 212 0.71 -4.15 9.06
CA ASP A 212 -0.24 -5.07 9.69
C ASP A 212 0.09 -6.54 9.39
N LEU A 213 0.48 -6.87 8.15
CA LEU A 213 0.90 -8.21 7.74
C LEU A 213 2.18 -8.67 8.46
N ILE A 214 3.15 -7.77 8.62
CA ILE A 214 4.37 -8.06 9.38
C ILE A 214 4.05 -8.23 10.88
N ALA A 215 2.97 -7.60 11.38
CA ALA A 215 2.50 -7.73 12.75
C ALA A 215 1.78 -9.05 13.03
N ILE A 216 1.53 -9.91 12.05
CA ILE A 216 0.87 -11.20 12.26
C ILE A 216 1.77 -12.10 13.12
N SER A 217 1.19 -12.65 14.21
CA SER A 217 1.89 -13.56 15.12
C SER A 217 2.48 -14.79 14.43
N ASP A 218 1.88 -15.23 13.33
CA ASP A 218 2.33 -16.38 12.56
C ASP A 218 3.71 -16.19 11.90
N LEU A 219 4.11 -14.95 11.59
CA LEU A 219 5.44 -14.67 11.08
C LEU A 219 6.54 -14.91 12.11
N TYR A 220 6.18 -14.89 13.39
CA TYR A 220 7.06 -15.15 14.51
C TYR A 220 6.90 -16.57 15.08
N ALA A 221 5.93 -17.35 14.57
CA ALA A 221 5.61 -18.68 15.06
C ALA A 221 6.38 -19.82 14.35
N ASP A 222 7.20 -19.54 13.37
CA ASP A 222 7.90 -20.53 12.52
C ASP A 222 9.05 -21.28 13.25
N GLY A 223 9.29 -20.98 14.53
CA GLY A 223 10.35 -21.61 15.35
C GLY A 223 11.78 -21.18 15.00
N ARG A 224 11.96 -20.34 13.99
CA ARG A 224 13.28 -19.81 13.55
C ARG A 224 13.70 -18.55 14.28
N ILE A 225 12.82 -18.00 15.11
CA ILE A 225 13.06 -16.78 15.88
C ILE A 225 13.37 -17.15 17.32
N PRO A 226 14.36 -16.49 17.95
CA PRO A 226 14.70 -16.73 19.34
C PRO A 226 13.47 -16.61 20.27
N PRO A 227 13.29 -17.53 21.23
CA PRO A 227 12.14 -17.51 22.16
C PRO A 227 11.98 -16.19 22.91
N GLU A 228 13.09 -15.49 23.18
CA GLU A 228 13.10 -14.18 23.83
C GLU A 228 12.38 -13.12 22.99
N ILE A 229 12.55 -13.16 21.68
CA ILE A 229 11.89 -12.23 20.73
C ILE A 229 10.39 -12.55 20.63
N GLN A 230 10.04 -13.83 20.64
CA GLN A 230 8.64 -14.25 20.73
C GLN A 230 7.98 -13.73 22.01
N ALA A 231 8.69 -13.78 23.14
CA ALA A 231 8.20 -13.25 24.41
C ALA A 231 7.98 -11.73 24.36
N TRP A 232 8.90 -10.96 23.77
CA TRP A 232 8.73 -9.51 23.58
C TRP A 232 7.56 -9.17 22.67
N TYR A 233 7.37 -9.94 21.59
CA TYR A 233 6.23 -9.78 20.71
C TYR A 233 4.91 -10.07 21.44
N GLN A 234 4.85 -11.14 22.25
CA GLN A 234 3.69 -11.45 23.07
C GLN A 234 3.40 -10.32 24.08
N GLN A 235 4.43 -9.80 24.73
CA GLN A 235 4.29 -8.66 25.65
C GLN A 235 3.72 -7.42 24.95
N LEU A 236 4.15 -7.15 23.71
CA LEU A 236 3.60 -6.06 22.89
C LEU A 236 2.10 -6.26 22.64
N GLN A 237 1.68 -7.48 22.28
CA GLN A 237 0.27 -7.81 22.04
C GLN A 237 -0.57 -7.69 23.33
N ASP A 238 -0.05 -8.17 24.46
CA ASP A 238 -0.73 -8.11 25.74
C ASP A 238 -0.89 -6.67 26.24
N SER A 239 0.14 -5.83 26.03
CA SER A 239 0.07 -4.39 26.35
C SER A 239 -1.00 -3.68 25.52
N ARG A 240 -1.10 -4.00 24.23
CA ARG A 240 -2.13 -3.47 23.32
C ARG A 240 -3.53 -3.94 23.73
N ARG A 241 -3.66 -5.21 24.11
CA ARG A 241 -4.92 -5.80 24.60
C ARG A 241 -5.38 -5.11 25.88
N SER A 242 -4.45 -4.88 26.82
CA SER A 242 -4.72 -4.16 28.08
C SER A 242 -5.19 -2.73 27.81
N LYS A 243 -4.55 -2.00 26.89
CA LYS A 243 -4.99 -0.65 26.50
C LYS A 243 -6.39 -0.65 25.90
N SER A 244 -6.69 -1.60 25.03
CA SER A 244 -8.02 -1.73 24.41
C SER A 244 -9.10 -2.02 25.47
N GLN A 245 -8.82 -2.89 26.43
CA GLN A 245 -9.74 -3.19 27.54
C GLN A 245 -9.94 -1.98 28.45
N LEU A 246 -8.86 -1.29 28.86
CA LEU A 246 -8.95 -0.07 29.67
C LEU A 246 -9.76 1.05 28.99
N ALA A 247 -9.75 1.08 27.68
CA ALA A 247 -10.58 2.02 26.90
C ALA A 247 -12.06 1.62 26.84
N GLN A 248 -12.35 0.30 26.88
CA GLN A 248 -13.70 -0.26 26.89
C GLN A 248 -14.27 -0.35 28.30
N ASP A 249 -13.43 -0.69 29.31
CA ASP A 249 -13.79 -0.93 30.71
C ASP A 249 -13.91 0.34 31.57
N ARG A 250 -14.05 1.51 30.99
CA ARG A 250 -14.63 2.63 31.75
C ARG A 250 -16.09 2.26 31.98
N PRO A 251 -16.46 1.91 33.25
CA PRO A 251 -17.68 1.20 33.50
C PRO A 251 -18.88 2.00 33.01
N GLU A 252 -19.64 1.44 32.09
CA GLU A 252 -21.07 1.52 32.20
C GLU A 252 -21.38 0.91 33.56
N LEU A 253 -21.76 1.74 34.54
CA LEU A 253 -22.16 1.27 35.84
C LEU A 253 -23.18 0.14 35.65
N SER A 254 -22.83 -1.05 36.10
CA SER A 254 -23.70 -2.22 36.12
C SER A 254 -25.06 -1.79 36.70
N LYS A 255 -26.14 -2.25 36.07
CA LYS A 255 -27.53 -1.97 36.47
C LYS A 255 -27.88 -2.46 37.89
N ASP A 256 -26.97 -3.16 38.59
CA ASP A 256 -27.19 -3.82 39.86
C ASP A 256 -26.49 -3.20 41.09
N ASP A 257 -25.73 -2.09 40.94
CA ASP A 257 -25.09 -1.44 42.07
C ASP A 257 -26.08 -0.52 42.80
N LYS A 258 -26.64 -1.04 43.92
CA LYS A 258 -27.38 -0.24 44.92
C LYS A 258 -26.48 0.88 45.45
N PRO A 259 -27.02 2.09 45.67
CA PRO A 259 -26.20 3.24 46.11
C PRO A 259 -25.65 2.98 47.54
N SER A 260 -24.37 2.80 47.66
CA SER A 260 -23.63 2.82 48.92
C SER A 260 -23.16 4.24 49.22
N LEU A 261 -23.35 4.66 50.47
CA LEU A 261 -23.18 6.02 51.00
C LEU A 261 -21.72 6.54 51.13
N THR A 262 -20.75 6.01 50.36
CA THR A 262 -19.38 6.54 50.35
C THR A 262 -18.82 6.68 48.92
N PRO A 263 -19.23 7.71 48.17
CA PRO A 263 -18.90 7.76 46.74
C PRO A 263 -17.67 8.58 46.31
N ALA A 264 -17.16 9.49 47.14
CA ALA A 264 -16.20 10.50 46.64
C ALA A 264 -14.74 10.02 46.60
N LEU A 265 -14.32 9.19 47.56
CA LEU A 265 -12.93 8.69 47.64
C LEU A 265 -12.66 7.50 46.69
N SER A 266 -13.69 6.72 46.35
CA SER A 266 -13.52 5.56 45.46
C SER A 266 -13.42 5.94 43.96
N ARG A 267 -13.94 7.10 43.56
CA ARG A 267 -13.88 7.57 42.15
C ARG A 267 -12.53 8.13 41.77
N ASN A 268 -11.90 8.93 42.65
CA ASN A 268 -10.55 9.44 42.43
C ASN A 268 -9.50 8.34 42.42
N THR A 269 -9.64 7.33 43.27
CA THR A 269 -8.76 6.15 43.29
C THR A 269 -8.92 5.27 42.06
N ARG A 270 -10.14 5.07 41.50
CA ARG A 270 -10.34 4.30 40.26
C ARG A 270 -9.84 5.01 39.03
N ALA A 271 -10.02 6.35 38.92
CA ALA A 271 -9.47 7.14 37.82
C ALA A 271 -7.93 7.20 37.88
N SER A 272 -7.35 7.32 39.07
CA SER A 272 -5.90 7.23 39.29
C SER A 272 -5.36 5.83 38.97
N PHE A 273 -6.06 4.77 39.35
CA PHE A 273 -5.67 3.38 39.11
C PHE A 273 -5.73 3.03 37.58
N ALA A 274 -6.77 3.48 36.88
CA ALA A 274 -6.86 3.31 35.42
C ALA A 274 -5.77 4.11 34.67
N SER A 275 -5.39 5.26 35.20
CA SER A 275 -4.27 6.08 34.69
C SER A 275 -2.93 5.40 34.91
N GLU A 276 -2.71 4.81 36.10
CA GLU A 276 -1.50 4.05 36.40
C GLU A 276 -1.39 2.77 35.55
N GLN A 277 -2.49 2.05 35.35
CA GLN A 277 -2.51 0.87 34.47
C GLN A 277 -2.22 1.23 33.01
N LEU A 278 -2.74 2.35 32.52
CA LEU A 278 -2.44 2.84 31.17
C LEU A 278 -0.96 3.19 31.03
N LEU A 279 -0.40 3.91 31.99
CA LEU A 279 1.03 4.26 32.01
C LEU A 279 1.93 3.02 32.08
N ALA A 280 1.52 2.01 32.86
CA ALA A 280 2.24 0.73 32.94
C ALA A 280 2.18 -0.04 31.61
N ALA A 281 1.03 -0.08 30.95
CA ALA A 281 0.88 -0.69 29.63
C ALA A 281 1.69 0.04 28.56
N GLU A 282 1.77 1.37 28.62
CA GLU A 282 2.62 2.17 27.73
C GLU A 282 4.12 1.93 27.96
N ALA A 283 4.54 1.80 29.20
CA ALA A 283 5.92 1.49 29.55
C ALA A 283 6.32 0.08 29.08
N ALA A 284 5.44 -0.92 29.28
CA ALA A 284 5.65 -2.28 28.81
C ALA A 284 5.71 -2.38 27.28
N GLU A 285 4.84 -1.64 26.60
CA GLU A 285 4.87 -1.55 25.13
C GLU A 285 6.19 -0.94 24.65
N ARG A 286 6.65 0.16 25.24
CA ARG A 286 7.92 0.80 24.89
C ARG A 286 9.10 -0.15 25.06
N GLN A 287 9.16 -0.86 26.17
CA GLN A 287 10.22 -1.84 26.44
C GLN A 287 10.22 -2.97 25.40
N ALA A 288 9.04 -3.50 25.07
CA ALA A 288 8.91 -4.52 24.03
C ALA A 288 9.36 -4.02 22.68
N TRP A 289 9.03 -2.77 22.34
CA TRP A 289 9.47 -2.11 21.10
C TRP A 289 10.99 -1.96 21.02
N GLU A 290 11.65 -1.51 22.08
CA GLU A 290 13.10 -1.36 22.12
C GLU A 290 13.82 -2.70 21.91
N ALA A 291 13.29 -3.77 22.47
CA ALA A 291 13.84 -5.10 22.29
C ALA A 291 13.64 -5.63 20.87
N LEU A 292 12.44 -5.47 20.30
CA LEU A 292 12.12 -5.84 18.92
C LEU A 292 12.94 -5.01 17.92
N TYR A 293 13.14 -3.72 18.17
CA TYR A 293 13.95 -2.86 17.32
C TYR A 293 15.40 -3.31 17.23
N ARG A 294 15.98 -3.79 18.33
CA ARG A 294 17.35 -4.33 18.33
C ARG A 294 17.48 -5.63 17.54
N PHE A 295 16.40 -6.40 17.46
CA PHE A 295 16.38 -7.66 16.71
C PHE A 295 16.01 -7.46 15.25
N ASP A 296 14.97 -6.72 14.95
CA ASP A 296 14.48 -6.43 13.60
C ASP A 296 13.96 -4.99 13.51
N ALA A 297 14.87 -4.09 13.18
CA ALA A 297 14.57 -2.66 13.06
C ALA A 297 13.52 -2.38 11.98
N ILE A 298 13.49 -3.17 10.92
CA ILE A 298 12.54 -2.99 9.80
C ILE A 298 11.11 -3.24 10.28
N THR A 299 10.88 -4.40 10.92
CA THR A 299 9.58 -4.73 11.47
C THR A 299 9.15 -3.72 12.53
N ALA A 300 10.05 -3.36 13.43
CA ALA A 300 9.75 -2.39 14.47
C ALA A 300 9.37 -1.02 13.88
N GLN A 301 10.14 -0.49 12.94
CA GLN A 301 9.83 0.80 12.29
C GLN A 301 8.49 0.77 11.55
N LEU A 302 8.14 -0.33 10.88
CA LEU A 302 6.89 -0.44 10.15
C LEU A 302 5.66 -0.49 11.06
N GLN A 303 5.79 -1.08 12.26
CA GLN A 303 4.68 -1.25 13.21
C GLN A 303 4.47 -0.06 14.16
N GLN A 304 5.46 0.80 14.36
CA GLN A 304 5.28 1.97 15.22
C GLN A 304 4.24 2.94 14.64
N PRO A 305 3.34 3.50 15.48
CA PRO A 305 2.57 4.69 15.11
C PRO A 305 3.57 5.80 14.75
N GLN A 306 3.72 6.08 13.46
CA GLN A 306 4.68 7.08 13.02
C GLN A 306 4.07 8.48 13.18
N PRO A 307 4.84 9.46 13.67
CA PRO A 307 4.47 10.87 13.48
C PRO A 307 4.31 11.15 11.98
N GLN A 308 3.52 12.14 11.63
CA GLN A 308 3.44 12.58 10.24
C GLN A 308 4.84 12.91 9.73
N PRO A 309 5.29 12.37 8.57
CA PRO A 309 6.59 12.72 8.02
C PRO A 309 6.62 14.23 7.77
N ARG A 310 7.72 14.86 8.09
CA ARG A 310 7.91 16.29 7.82
C ARG A 310 8.27 16.48 6.35
N LEU A 311 7.94 17.64 5.79
CA LEU A 311 8.21 17.90 4.38
C LEU A 311 9.73 17.91 4.08
N ASP A 312 10.54 18.42 5.01
CA ASP A 312 12.00 18.41 4.89
C ASP A 312 12.58 16.98 4.94
N GLU A 313 11.99 16.07 5.72
CA GLU A 313 12.35 14.65 5.72
C GLU A 313 12.02 13.98 4.38
N LEU A 314 10.85 14.28 3.80
CA LEU A 314 10.49 13.78 2.47
C LEU A 314 11.42 14.34 1.38
N MET A 315 11.79 15.61 1.44
CA MET A 315 12.72 16.21 0.50
C MET A 315 14.14 15.64 0.62
N ALA A 316 14.56 15.25 1.82
CA ALA A 316 15.86 14.61 2.04
C ALA A 316 16.00 13.27 1.30
N LEU A 317 14.88 12.59 0.99
CA LEU A 317 14.87 11.35 0.22
C LEU A 317 15.26 11.54 -1.26
N LEU A 318 15.20 12.77 -1.78
CA LEU A 318 15.57 13.06 -3.18
C LEU A 318 17.10 13.13 -3.31
N PRO A 319 17.75 12.29 -4.14
CA PRO A 319 19.20 12.25 -4.25
C PRO A 319 19.80 13.51 -4.90
N SER A 320 19.08 14.13 -5.83
CA SER A 320 19.58 15.26 -6.59
C SER A 320 18.50 16.32 -6.89
N PRO A 321 18.87 17.54 -7.28
CA PRO A 321 17.91 18.55 -7.77
C PRO A 321 17.22 18.16 -9.08
N GLN A 322 17.80 17.21 -9.84
CA GLN A 322 17.23 16.69 -11.09
C GLN A 322 16.29 15.49 -10.86
N THR A 323 16.09 15.09 -9.61
CA THR A 323 15.15 14.03 -9.22
C THR A 323 13.85 14.63 -8.72
N ALA A 324 12.71 14.14 -9.20
CA ALA A 324 11.40 14.43 -8.64
C ALA A 324 10.72 13.15 -8.14
N LEU A 325 9.95 13.26 -7.07
CA LEU A 325 9.09 12.18 -6.60
C LEU A 325 7.65 12.50 -7.03
N LEU A 326 7.03 11.53 -7.70
CA LEU A 326 5.61 11.57 -8.08
C LEU A 326 4.83 10.61 -7.20
N SER A 327 4.02 11.15 -6.29
CA SER A 327 3.14 10.40 -5.40
C SER A 327 1.71 10.50 -5.91
N PHE A 328 1.16 9.39 -6.39
CA PHE A 328 -0.20 9.32 -6.93
C PHE A 328 -1.19 9.04 -5.80
N TYR A 329 -2.35 9.67 -5.85
CA TYR A 329 -3.45 9.38 -4.94
C TYR A 329 -4.78 9.50 -5.65
N THR A 330 -5.47 8.38 -5.84
CA THR A 330 -6.77 8.32 -6.53
C THR A 330 -7.88 8.16 -5.51
N THR A 331 -8.81 9.09 -5.54
CA THR A 331 -10.07 9.07 -4.77
C THR A 331 -11.23 8.68 -5.69
N ALA A 332 -12.45 8.63 -5.14
CA ALA A 332 -13.64 8.42 -5.96
C ALA A 332 -13.88 9.52 -7.00
N THR A 333 -13.36 10.72 -6.80
CA THR A 333 -13.67 11.90 -7.63
C THR A 333 -12.47 12.53 -8.32
N HIS A 334 -11.25 12.25 -7.87
CA HIS A 334 -10.03 12.87 -8.39
C HIS A 334 -8.85 11.89 -8.36
N THR A 335 -7.89 12.10 -9.26
CA THR A 335 -6.55 11.57 -9.15
C THR A 335 -5.59 12.73 -8.93
N HIS A 336 -4.92 12.76 -7.78
CA HIS A 336 -3.91 13.74 -7.45
C HIS A 336 -2.53 13.16 -7.73
N ILE A 337 -1.68 13.91 -8.42
CA ILE A 337 -0.27 13.59 -8.64
C ILE A 337 0.55 14.66 -7.92
N PHE A 338 1.03 14.32 -6.74
CA PHE A 338 1.92 15.21 -5.98
C PHE A 338 3.32 15.12 -6.54
N VAL A 339 3.90 16.27 -6.86
CA VAL A 339 5.26 16.41 -7.38
C VAL A 339 6.12 17.04 -6.30
N LEU A 340 6.99 16.23 -5.69
CA LEU A 340 7.97 16.69 -4.69
C LEU A 340 9.32 16.92 -5.37
N ARG A 341 9.88 18.12 -5.21
CA ARG A 341 11.18 18.53 -5.76
C ARG A 341 11.97 19.26 -4.68
N ARG A 342 13.29 19.24 -4.79
CA ARG A 342 14.11 20.18 -3.98
C ARG A 342 13.77 21.61 -4.38
N PRO A 343 13.57 22.53 -3.42
CA PRO A 343 13.27 23.92 -3.72
C PRO A 343 14.32 24.52 -4.66
N SER A 344 13.88 25.25 -5.68
CA SER A 344 14.77 26.09 -6.47
C SER A 344 15.23 27.30 -5.64
N ARG A 345 16.30 27.98 -6.09
CA ARG A 345 16.81 29.19 -5.42
C ARG A 345 15.76 30.31 -5.27
N ASP A 346 14.67 30.22 -6.01
CA ASP A 346 13.58 31.20 -6.05
C ASP A 346 12.47 30.99 -5.00
N GLY A 347 12.63 30.05 -4.05
CA GLY A 347 11.85 29.99 -2.81
C GLY A 347 10.47 29.32 -2.88
N GLY A 348 10.17 28.49 -3.87
CA GLY A 348 8.92 27.68 -3.89
C GLY A 348 8.91 26.57 -2.82
N GLU A 349 7.73 26.20 -2.33
CA GLU A 349 7.55 25.18 -1.28
C GLU A 349 8.06 23.76 -1.63
N GLY A 350 8.49 23.51 -2.86
CA GLY A 350 9.03 22.21 -3.30
C GLY A 350 7.96 21.12 -3.51
N VAL A 351 6.68 21.41 -3.24
CA VAL A 351 5.54 20.53 -3.49
C VAL A 351 4.58 21.19 -4.46
N ASN A 352 4.20 20.45 -5.51
CA ASN A 352 3.11 20.82 -6.42
C ASN A 352 2.10 19.67 -6.48
N CYS A 353 0.90 19.96 -6.96
CA CYS A 353 -0.14 18.95 -7.16
C CYS A 353 -0.80 19.15 -8.52
N HIS A 354 -0.74 18.13 -9.36
CA HIS A 354 -1.52 18.04 -10.58
C HIS A 354 -2.78 17.21 -10.28
N THR A 355 -3.95 17.83 -10.42
CA THR A 355 -5.22 17.22 -10.07
C THR A 355 -6.03 16.93 -11.33
N ILE A 356 -6.41 15.67 -11.49
CA ILE A 356 -7.21 15.19 -12.62
C ILE A 356 -8.61 14.85 -12.09
N PRO A 357 -9.68 15.49 -12.57
CA PRO A 357 -11.05 15.09 -12.22
C PRO A 357 -11.35 13.67 -12.69
N ASN A 358 -11.92 12.89 -11.81
CA ASN A 358 -12.27 11.49 -12.01
C ASN A 358 -13.72 11.23 -11.54
N PRO A 359 -14.73 11.83 -12.22
CA PRO A 359 -16.11 11.70 -11.79
C PRO A 359 -16.58 10.25 -11.92
N PRO A 360 -17.27 9.70 -10.88
CA PRO A 360 -17.78 8.34 -10.89
C PRO A 360 -18.70 8.08 -12.09
N GLU A 361 -18.68 6.84 -12.59
CA GLU A 361 -19.52 6.37 -13.71
C GLU A 361 -19.37 7.18 -15.03
N SER A 362 -18.36 8.03 -15.13
CA SER A 362 -18.05 8.76 -16.35
C SER A 362 -17.05 7.98 -17.23
N ALA A 363 -17.00 8.34 -18.51
CA ALA A 363 -15.95 7.84 -19.40
C ALA A 363 -14.52 8.18 -18.91
N ASN A 364 -14.39 9.10 -17.95
CA ASN A 364 -13.14 9.53 -17.35
C ASN A 364 -12.83 8.80 -16.02
N ASP A 365 -13.64 7.85 -15.58
CA ASP A 365 -13.34 7.04 -14.40
C ASP A 365 -12.09 6.18 -14.65
N LEU A 366 -10.96 6.68 -14.17
CA LEU A 366 -9.65 6.06 -14.37
C LEU A 366 -9.58 4.65 -13.74
N GLN A 367 -10.19 4.47 -12.57
CA GLN A 367 -10.15 3.17 -11.87
C GLN A 367 -10.94 2.11 -12.61
N ASN A 368 -12.18 2.42 -13.01
CA ASN A 368 -13.01 1.50 -13.79
C ASN A 368 -12.36 1.20 -15.14
N TRP A 369 -11.82 2.23 -15.80
CA TRP A 369 -11.11 2.04 -17.06
C TRP A 369 -9.91 1.08 -16.92
N LEU A 370 -9.08 1.24 -15.88
CA LEU A 370 -7.95 0.36 -15.61
C LEU A 370 -8.39 -1.08 -15.33
N VAL A 371 -9.45 -1.25 -14.55
CA VAL A 371 -9.99 -2.59 -14.27
C VAL A 371 -10.47 -3.27 -15.54
N GLU A 372 -11.26 -2.59 -16.35
CA GLU A 372 -11.89 -3.16 -17.54
C GLU A 372 -10.88 -3.36 -18.70
N ASN A 373 -9.96 -2.43 -18.89
CA ASN A 373 -9.07 -2.46 -20.05
C ASN A 373 -7.68 -3.02 -19.74
N TRP A 374 -7.25 -3.09 -18.48
CA TRP A 374 -5.94 -3.60 -18.10
C TRP A 374 -6.04 -4.88 -17.28
N THR A 375 -6.67 -4.82 -16.11
CA THR A 375 -6.64 -5.89 -15.10
C THR A 375 -7.46 -7.10 -15.52
N ILE A 376 -8.75 -6.93 -15.87
CA ILE A 376 -9.63 -8.06 -16.26
C ILE A 376 -9.11 -8.81 -17.49
N PRO A 377 -8.70 -8.13 -18.58
CA PRO A 377 -8.15 -8.84 -19.74
C PRO A 377 -6.87 -9.62 -19.42
N TYR A 378 -6.03 -9.12 -18.49
CA TYR A 378 -4.83 -9.84 -18.06
C TYR A 378 -5.18 -11.07 -17.21
N ILE A 379 -6.05 -10.93 -16.21
CA ILE A 379 -6.50 -12.06 -15.38
C ILE A 379 -7.14 -13.17 -16.24
N ALA A 380 -7.90 -12.80 -17.26
CA ALA A 380 -8.53 -13.73 -18.18
C ALA A 380 -7.54 -14.65 -18.90
N ILE A 381 -6.27 -14.25 -19.06
CA ILE A 381 -5.20 -15.09 -19.61
C ILE A 381 -5.02 -16.34 -18.73
N ASN A 382 -4.91 -16.14 -17.43
CA ASN A 382 -4.65 -17.23 -16.47
C ASN A 382 -5.90 -18.11 -16.21
N GLN A 383 -7.09 -17.59 -16.50
CA GLN A 383 -8.36 -18.32 -16.40
C GLN A 383 -8.70 -19.15 -17.65
N ALA A 384 -7.85 -19.11 -18.69
CA ALA A 384 -8.08 -19.88 -19.91
C ALA A 384 -7.89 -21.38 -19.67
N GLU A 385 -8.87 -22.20 -20.08
CA GLU A 385 -8.89 -23.62 -19.84
C GLU A 385 -7.83 -24.42 -20.65
N THR A 386 -7.47 -23.92 -21.84
CA THR A 386 -6.50 -24.59 -22.72
C THR A 386 -5.25 -23.72 -22.95
N ALA A 387 -4.13 -24.36 -23.24
CA ALA A 387 -2.90 -23.68 -23.62
C ALA A 387 -3.08 -22.79 -24.87
N GLN A 388 -3.88 -23.22 -25.82
CA GLN A 388 -4.16 -22.47 -27.04
C GLN A 388 -4.99 -21.21 -26.74
N SER A 389 -6.06 -21.32 -25.94
CA SER A 389 -6.87 -20.16 -25.56
C SER A 389 -6.09 -19.20 -24.68
N ARG A 390 -5.18 -19.71 -23.85
CA ARG A 390 -4.27 -18.86 -23.05
C ARG A 390 -3.32 -18.07 -23.93
N GLN A 391 -2.72 -18.71 -24.92
CA GLN A 391 -1.83 -18.04 -25.86
C GLN A 391 -2.57 -16.99 -26.69
N GLN A 392 -3.76 -17.31 -27.19
CA GLN A 392 -4.59 -16.36 -27.95
C GLN A 392 -4.91 -15.11 -27.13
N ARG A 393 -5.41 -15.26 -25.88
CA ARG A 393 -5.72 -14.12 -24.99
C ARG A 393 -4.47 -13.29 -24.67
N ARG A 394 -3.32 -13.94 -24.52
CA ARG A 394 -2.05 -13.25 -24.31
C ARG A 394 -1.66 -12.39 -25.53
N ASP A 395 -1.79 -12.94 -26.73
CA ASP A 395 -1.50 -12.22 -27.97
C ASP A 395 -2.46 -11.04 -28.16
N GLU A 396 -3.76 -11.22 -27.92
CA GLU A 396 -4.77 -10.14 -27.95
C GLU A 396 -4.44 -9.04 -26.92
N TRP A 397 -4.03 -9.40 -25.71
CA TRP A 397 -3.67 -8.46 -24.66
C TRP A 397 -2.46 -7.62 -25.06
N HIS A 398 -1.41 -8.24 -25.62
CA HIS A 398 -0.22 -7.55 -26.11
C HIS A 398 -0.51 -6.67 -27.34
N GLN A 399 -1.33 -7.11 -28.29
CA GLN A 399 -1.71 -6.31 -29.46
C GLN A 399 -2.44 -5.02 -29.06
N ALA A 400 -3.26 -5.06 -28.04
CA ALA A 400 -3.98 -3.89 -27.54
C ALA A 400 -3.11 -2.96 -26.66
N MET A 401 -1.90 -3.36 -26.26
CA MET A 401 -1.08 -2.65 -25.27
C MET A 401 -0.73 -1.23 -25.70
N ALA A 402 -0.28 -1.02 -26.93
CA ALA A 402 0.11 0.31 -27.40
C ALA A 402 -1.04 1.33 -27.33
N ALA A 403 -2.26 0.93 -27.75
CA ALA A 403 -3.44 1.78 -27.68
C ALA A 403 -3.85 2.08 -26.24
N ARG A 404 -3.77 1.07 -25.35
CA ARG A 404 -4.07 1.24 -23.91
C ARG A 404 -3.09 2.18 -23.22
N LEU A 405 -1.80 2.07 -23.53
CA LEU A 405 -0.77 2.95 -22.98
C LEU A 405 -0.95 4.39 -23.45
N GLN A 406 -1.32 4.60 -24.73
CA GLN A 406 -1.62 5.92 -25.26
C GLN A 406 -2.83 6.55 -24.56
N GLU A 407 -3.90 5.80 -24.39
CA GLU A 407 -5.10 6.25 -23.70
C GLU A 407 -4.79 6.59 -22.22
N LEU A 408 -4.01 5.75 -21.56
CA LEU A 408 -3.61 5.96 -20.17
C LEU A 408 -2.74 7.20 -19.98
N ALA A 409 -1.77 7.43 -20.89
CA ALA A 409 -0.94 8.64 -20.86
C ALA A 409 -1.81 9.91 -21.01
N THR A 410 -2.84 9.84 -21.86
CA THR A 410 -3.81 10.93 -22.05
C THR A 410 -4.64 11.16 -20.79
N ARG A 411 -5.18 10.09 -20.18
CA ARG A 411 -5.98 10.17 -18.94
C ARG A 411 -5.18 10.70 -17.75
N LEU A 412 -3.93 10.32 -17.65
CA LEU A 412 -3.00 10.80 -16.62
C LEU A 412 -2.40 12.18 -16.94
N GLN A 413 -2.73 12.75 -18.09
CA GLN A 413 -2.28 14.07 -18.54
C GLN A 413 -0.76 14.26 -18.42
N PHE A 414 0.03 13.22 -18.74
CA PHE A 414 1.49 13.23 -18.53
C PHE A 414 2.20 14.37 -19.26
N ASP A 415 1.76 14.73 -20.47
CA ASP A 415 2.37 15.85 -21.22
C ASP A 415 2.20 17.18 -20.49
N THR A 416 1.02 17.43 -19.92
CA THR A 416 0.76 18.60 -19.08
C THR A 416 1.61 18.59 -17.81
N LEU A 417 1.68 17.43 -17.15
CA LEU A 417 2.50 17.23 -15.96
C LEU A 417 3.99 17.53 -16.25
N ILE A 418 4.51 17.01 -17.35
CA ILE A 418 5.89 17.25 -17.80
C ILE A 418 6.14 18.73 -18.05
N GLN A 419 5.26 19.39 -18.79
CA GLN A 419 5.41 20.79 -19.16
C GLN A 419 5.35 21.71 -17.93
N GLN A 420 4.44 21.45 -17.00
CA GLN A 420 4.20 22.34 -15.86
C GLN A 420 5.14 22.09 -14.68
N HIS A 421 5.51 20.82 -14.44
CA HIS A 421 6.12 20.45 -13.16
C HIS A 421 7.46 19.72 -13.27
N LEU A 422 7.83 19.16 -14.44
CA LEU A 422 9.03 18.32 -14.57
C LEU A 422 10.15 18.94 -15.41
N GLN A 423 10.16 20.25 -15.60
CA GLN A 423 11.24 20.93 -16.29
C GLN A 423 12.57 20.81 -15.55
N GLY A 424 13.63 20.38 -16.25
CA GLY A 424 14.97 20.16 -15.68
C GLY A 424 15.11 18.88 -14.85
N ILE A 425 14.06 18.04 -14.79
CA ILE A 425 14.11 16.72 -14.13
C ILE A 425 14.60 15.68 -15.15
N THR A 426 15.42 14.75 -14.70
CA THR A 426 15.94 13.62 -15.45
C THR A 426 15.61 12.28 -14.80
N GLU A 427 15.22 12.28 -13.51
CA GLU A 427 14.92 11.09 -12.75
C GLU A 427 13.59 11.23 -12.03
N LEU A 428 12.77 10.17 -12.07
CA LEU A 428 11.48 10.12 -11.39
C LEU A 428 11.43 8.94 -10.43
N ILE A 429 11.09 9.24 -9.17
CA ILE A 429 10.69 8.26 -8.17
C ILE A 429 9.17 8.19 -8.21
N LEU A 430 8.62 7.06 -8.60
CA LEU A 430 7.19 6.86 -8.74
C LEU A 430 6.65 6.09 -7.54
N ILE A 431 5.61 6.65 -6.91
CA ILE A 431 4.82 5.99 -5.89
C ILE A 431 3.38 5.89 -6.44
N PRO A 432 3.08 4.84 -7.22
CA PRO A 432 1.74 4.63 -7.76
C PRO A 432 0.70 4.43 -6.66
N HIS A 433 -0.59 4.44 -7.00
CA HIS A 433 -1.69 4.20 -6.06
C HIS A 433 -2.66 3.18 -6.64
N LEU A 434 -3.05 2.19 -5.83
CA LEU A 434 -4.03 1.16 -6.18
C LEU A 434 -3.68 0.47 -7.52
N PHE A 435 -4.58 0.49 -8.49
CA PHE A 435 -4.39 -0.17 -9.80
C PHE A 435 -3.20 0.36 -10.61
N LEU A 436 -2.71 1.58 -10.31
CA LEU A 436 -1.55 2.15 -10.98
C LEU A 436 -0.24 1.39 -10.72
N HIS A 437 -0.17 0.56 -9.67
CA HIS A 437 0.98 -0.32 -9.44
C HIS A 437 1.19 -1.37 -10.53
N GLN A 438 0.18 -1.65 -11.36
CA GLN A 438 0.27 -2.62 -12.47
C GLN A 438 0.79 -2.00 -13.76
N ILE A 439 0.93 -0.67 -13.81
CA ILE A 439 1.18 0.05 -15.03
C ILE A 439 2.68 0.19 -15.30
N PRO A 440 3.14 -0.19 -16.50
CA PRO A 440 4.51 0.01 -16.93
C PRO A 440 4.71 1.47 -17.36
N PHE A 441 4.87 2.38 -16.42
CA PHE A 441 5.03 3.82 -16.70
C PHE A 441 6.17 4.11 -17.67
N ASP A 442 7.21 3.29 -17.68
CA ASP A 442 8.32 3.39 -18.64
C ASP A 442 7.85 3.38 -20.10
N LEU A 443 6.72 2.72 -20.38
CA LEU A 443 6.17 2.54 -21.71
C LEU A 443 5.13 3.59 -22.10
N LEU A 444 4.78 4.51 -21.21
CA LEU A 444 3.81 5.56 -21.54
C LEU A 444 4.38 6.49 -22.60
N PRO A 445 3.67 6.71 -23.72
CA PRO A 445 4.13 7.61 -24.76
C PRO A 445 3.94 9.08 -24.34
N THR A 446 4.85 9.93 -24.79
CA THR A 446 4.78 11.39 -24.66
C THR A 446 4.37 12.03 -25.98
N ALA A 447 3.91 13.29 -25.96
CA ALA A 447 3.55 14.04 -27.16
C ALA A 447 4.71 14.17 -28.17
N GLU A 448 5.96 14.07 -27.70
CA GLU A 448 7.16 14.10 -28.55
C GLU A 448 7.42 12.76 -29.26
N GLY A 449 6.58 11.75 -29.06
CA GLY A 449 6.70 10.42 -29.65
C GLY A 449 7.76 9.52 -29.00
N GLN A 450 8.32 9.95 -27.87
CA GLN A 450 9.24 9.15 -27.06
C GLN A 450 8.45 8.43 -25.95
N LEU A 451 9.02 7.36 -25.39
CA LEU A 451 8.49 6.75 -24.19
C LEU A 451 8.96 7.52 -22.95
N LEU A 452 8.17 7.47 -21.89
CA LEU A 452 8.51 8.13 -20.62
C LEU A 452 9.86 7.61 -20.07
N GLY A 453 10.15 6.30 -20.22
CA GLY A 453 11.40 5.67 -19.84
C GLY A 453 12.60 6.02 -20.72
N ASP A 454 12.39 6.61 -21.90
CA ASP A 454 13.47 7.17 -22.74
C ASP A 454 13.82 8.61 -22.31
N ARG A 455 12.85 9.33 -21.78
CA ARG A 455 13.01 10.72 -21.32
C ARG A 455 13.50 10.82 -19.89
N PHE A 456 13.03 9.94 -19.01
CA PHE A 456 13.36 9.93 -17.60
C PHE A 456 13.89 8.57 -17.16
N ARG A 457 14.78 8.54 -16.18
CA ARG A 457 15.11 7.33 -15.45
C ARG A 457 14.04 7.11 -14.38
N LEU A 458 13.32 5.98 -14.46
CA LEU A 458 12.21 5.70 -13.59
C LEU A 458 12.54 4.60 -12.58
N GLN A 459 12.25 4.88 -11.33
CA GLN A 459 12.25 3.89 -10.26
C GLN A 459 10.92 3.90 -9.53
N PHE A 460 10.51 2.74 -9.05
CA PHE A 460 9.27 2.55 -8.34
C PHE A 460 9.53 2.26 -6.87
N VAL A 461 8.71 2.81 -6.00
CA VAL A 461 8.76 2.47 -4.57
C VAL A 461 7.34 2.37 -4.03
N PRO A 462 7.08 1.47 -3.06
CA PRO A 462 5.75 1.33 -2.46
C PRO A 462 5.32 2.57 -1.66
N SER A 463 6.27 3.25 -1.01
CA SER A 463 6.05 4.46 -0.20
C SER A 463 7.37 5.15 0.10
N THR A 464 7.31 6.40 0.55
CA THR A 464 8.49 7.14 1.03
C THR A 464 9.16 6.44 2.20
N LYS A 465 8.41 5.74 3.04
CA LYS A 465 8.94 4.97 4.17
C LYS A 465 9.84 3.83 3.69
N ILE A 466 9.40 3.05 2.69
CA ILE A 466 10.22 1.99 2.10
C ILE A 466 11.45 2.58 1.39
N LEU A 467 11.29 3.72 0.72
CA LEU A 467 12.42 4.44 0.12
C LEU A 467 13.48 4.79 1.17
N GLY A 468 13.07 5.37 2.30
CA GLY A 468 13.97 5.69 3.42
C GLY A 468 14.70 4.45 3.95
N LEU A 469 13.97 3.35 4.20
CA LEU A 469 14.56 2.08 4.61
C LEU A 469 15.62 1.55 3.62
N CYS A 470 15.38 1.69 2.32
CA CYS A 470 16.35 1.30 1.30
C CYS A 470 17.59 2.20 1.31
N GLN A 471 17.44 3.51 1.60
CA GLN A 471 18.55 4.47 1.66
C GLN A 471 19.44 4.29 2.91
N GLU A 472 18.86 3.89 4.04
CA GLU A 472 19.59 3.66 5.30
C GLU A 472 20.53 2.45 5.23
N ARG A 473 20.30 1.52 4.29
CA ARG A 473 21.12 0.32 4.15
C ARG A 473 22.47 0.62 3.52
N SER A 474 23.53 -0.13 3.94
CA SER A 474 24.86 -0.01 3.38
C SER A 474 24.87 -0.23 1.86
N GLN A 475 25.82 0.38 1.16
CA GLN A 475 25.91 0.38 -0.30
C GLN A 475 27.20 -0.29 -0.78
N PRO A 476 27.41 -1.59 -0.57
CA PRO A 476 28.50 -2.23 -1.28
C PRO A 476 28.17 -2.26 -2.78
N THR A 477 29.11 -1.89 -3.62
CA THR A 477 29.06 -2.30 -5.03
C THR A 477 29.07 -3.82 -5.05
N PRO A 478 28.10 -4.49 -5.67
CA PRO A 478 28.04 -5.94 -5.59
C PRO A 478 29.27 -6.58 -6.25
N ASP A 479 30.07 -7.27 -5.45
CA ASP A 479 31.19 -8.08 -5.92
C ASP A 479 30.84 -9.56 -6.01
N THR A 480 29.79 -9.95 -5.29
CA THR A 480 29.36 -11.34 -5.19
C THR A 480 27.94 -11.50 -5.70
N LEU A 481 27.80 -12.35 -6.73
CA LEU A 481 26.52 -12.76 -7.29
C LEU A 481 26.21 -14.21 -6.92
N GLY A 482 24.95 -14.48 -6.54
CA GLY A 482 24.37 -15.80 -6.45
C GLY A 482 23.41 -16.06 -7.60
N ILE A 483 23.27 -17.31 -8.00
CA ILE A 483 22.35 -17.72 -9.08
C ILE A 483 21.48 -18.86 -8.58
N VAL A 484 20.16 -18.73 -8.81
CA VAL A 484 19.20 -19.83 -8.68
C VAL A 484 18.55 -20.04 -10.04
N GLU A 485 18.71 -21.26 -10.59
CA GLU A 485 18.34 -21.54 -11.98
C GLU A 485 17.43 -22.76 -12.14
N ASN A 486 16.40 -22.60 -12.98
CA ASN A 486 15.57 -23.68 -13.58
C ASN A 486 15.22 -24.79 -12.59
N THR A 487 14.62 -24.41 -11.48
CA THR A 487 14.32 -25.30 -10.34
C THR A 487 13.35 -26.44 -10.70
N THR A 488 12.58 -26.29 -11.76
CA THR A 488 11.63 -27.30 -12.29
C THR A 488 12.17 -28.05 -13.51
N GLU A 489 13.31 -27.63 -14.06
CA GLU A 489 14.00 -28.23 -15.22
C GLU A 489 13.21 -28.20 -16.54
N ASP A 490 12.25 -27.28 -16.68
CA ASP A 490 11.38 -27.15 -17.85
C ASP A 490 11.54 -25.81 -18.63
N LEU A 491 12.47 -24.95 -18.21
CA LEU A 491 12.80 -23.70 -18.89
C LEU A 491 14.02 -23.88 -19.83
N PRO A 492 13.80 -23.86 -21.16
CA PRO A 492 14.83 -24.30 -22.10
C PRO A 492 16.00 -23.30 -22.28
N TYR A 493 15.80 -22.00 -22.04
CA TYR A 493 16.86 -20.97 -22.23
C TYR A 493 17.46 -20.49 -20.93
N THR A 494 16.84 -20.73 -19.78
CA THR A 494 17.35 -20.34 -18.45
C THR A 494 18.76 -20.85 -18.16
N PRO A 495 19.15 -22.11 -18.50
CA PRO A 495 20.54 -22.54 -18.29
C PRO A 495 21.55 -21.71 -19.08
N LEU A 496 21.21 -21.27 -20.30
CA LEU A 496 22.06 -20.42 -21.12
C LEU A 496 22.17 -19.01 -20.52
N GLU A 497 21.06 -18.43 -20.06
CA GLU A 497 21.02 -17.16 -19.33
C GLU A 497 21.99 -17.19 -18.15
N CYS A 498 21.79 -18.16 -17.27
CA CYS A 498 22.56 -18.30 -16.03
C CYS A 498 24.06 -18.54 -16.28
N GLU A 499 24.40 -19.28 -17.36
CA GLU A 499 25.79 -19.48 -17.75
C GLU A 499 26.45 -18.18 -18.23
N TRP A 500 25.78 -17.37 -19.08
CA TRP A 500 26.30 -16.08 -19.52
C TRP A 500 26.51 -15.11 -18.35
N VAL A 501 25.56 -15.07 -17.43
CA VAL A 501 25.65 -14.23 -16.23
C VAL A 501 26.78 -14.75 -15.30
N ALA A 502 26.88 -16.06 -15.12
CA ALA A 502 27.93 -16.66 -14.31
C ALA A 502 29.34 -16.34 -14.86
N GLN A 503 29.53 -16.40 -16.18
CA GLN A 503 30.78 -16.02 -16.84
C GLN A 503 31.05 -14.51 -16.66
N THR A 504 30.06 -13.66 -16.84
CA THR A 504 30.19 -12.21 -16.71
C THR A 504 30.62 -11.79 -15.31
N TRP A 505 30.10 -12.45 -14.27
CA TRP A 505 30.39 -12.14 -12.87
C TRP A 505 31.42 -13.05 -12.21
N ASN A 506 31.98 -14.04 -12.95
CA ASN A 506 32.86 -15.07 -12.43
C ASN A 506 32.26 -15.81 -11.22
N VAL A 507 31.01 -16.24 -11.33
CA VAL A 507 30.25 -16.86 -10.23
C VAL A 507 30.77 -18.30 -10.00
N PRO A 508 31.32 -18.62 -8.82
CA PRO A 508 31.77 -19.96 -8.52
C PRO A 508 30.57 -20.92 -8.32
N ARG A 509 30.81 -22.22 -8.59
CA ARG A 509 29.75 -23.24 -8.52
C ARG A 509 29.03 -23.29 -7.18
N GLN A 510 29.68 -23.00 -6.06
CA GLN A 510 29.11 -23.00 -4.72
C GLN A 510 28.03 -21.91 -4.52
N ARG A 511 27.99 -20.90 -5.39
CA ARG A 511 26.97 -19.85 -5.38
C ARG A 511 25.92 -20.04 -6.48
N ARG A 512 25.86 -21.24 -7.08
CA ARG A 512 24.85 -21.60 -8.09
C ARG A 512 24.00 -22.74 -7.56
N LEU A 513 22.71 -22.48 -7.36
CA LEU A 513 21.70 -23.48 -7.02
C LEU A 513 20.94 -23.84 -8.29
N GLN A 514 20.87 -25.15 -8.61
CA GLN A 514 20.34 -25.62 -9.90
C GLN A 514 19.33 -26.76 -9.71
N GLY A 515 18.28 -26.74 -10.53
CA GLY A 515 17.34 -27.83 -10.68
C GLY A 515 16.59 -28.19 -9.40
N ARG A 516 16.14 -29.44 -9.35
CA ARG A 516 15.22 -29.95 -8.32
C ARG A 516 15.80 -30.12 -6.93
N THR A 517 17.09 -29.87 -6.76
CA THR A 517 17.75 -29.99 -5.45
C THR A 517 17.65 -28.71 -4.61
N VAL A 518 17.10 -27.64 -5.19
CA VAL A 518 16.96 -26.35 -4.51
C VAL A 518 15.85 -26.40 -3.48
N THR A 519 16.17 -26.07 -2.25
CA THR A 519 15.22 -26.01 -1.11
C THR A 519 15.09 -24.58 -0.59
N PRO A 520 14.02 -24.23 0.15
CA PRO A 520 13.90 -22.92 0.79
C PRO A 520 15.10 -22.59 1.70
N ASP A 521 15.65 -23.58 2.42
CA ASP A 521 16.81 -23.39 3.28
C ASP A 521 18.09 -23.10 2.48
N SER A 522 18.35 -23.85 1.38
CA SER A 522 19.50 -23.57 0.51
C SER A 522 19.38 -22.19 -0.15
N TYR A 523 18.16 -21.80 -0.55
CA TYR A 523 17.87 -20.49 -1.09
C TYR A 523 18.17 -19.37 -0.07
N LEU A 524 17.66 -19.50 1.16
CA LEU A 524 17.93 -18.56 2.25
C LEU A 524 19.44 -18.46 2.59
N GLN A 525 20.13 -19.60 2.61
CA GLN A 525 21.59 -19.61 2.87
C GLN A 525 22.37 -18.89 1.78
N LEU A 526 21.98 -19.05 0.51
CA LEU A 526 22.59 -18.32 -0.60
C LEU A 526 22.37 -16.80 -0.44
N LEU A 527 21.15 -16.35 -0.13
CA LEU A 527 20.80 -14.93 0.07
C LEU A 527 21.67 -14.27 1.15
N LYS A 528 22.00 -15.00 2.21
CA LYS A 528 22.86 -14.50 3.30
C LYS A 528 24.35 -14.39 2.95
N GLN A 529 24.78 -14.94 1.82
CA GLN A 529 26.19 -15.03 1.41
C GLN A 529 26.54 -14.14 0.22
N VAL A 530 25.54 -13.50 -0.41
CA VAL A 530 25.75 -12.76 -1.65
C VAL A 530 25.22 -11.33 -1.56
N GLN A 531 25.79 -10.45 -2.36
CA GLN A 531 25.38 -9.04 -2.46
C GLN A 531 24.44 -8.79 -3.64
N ALA A 532 24.42 -9.67 -4.63
CA ALA A 532 23.48 -9.66 -5.73
C ALA A 532 22.93 -11.06 -5.98
N LEU A 533 21.71 -11.16 -6.47
CA LEU A 533 21.03 -12.40 -6.82
C LEU A 533 20.46 -12.32 -8.24
N LEU A 534 20.70 -13.36 -9.03
CA LEU A 534 19.88 -13.72 -10.19
C LEU A 534 19.00 -14.91 -9.79
N SER A 535 17.70 -14.75 -9.85
CA SER A 535 16.73 -15.82 -9.62
C SER A 535 15.94 -16.05 -10.92
N SER A 536 16.30 -17.12 -11.65
CA SER A 536 15.74 -17.45 -12.97
C SER A 536 15.05 -18.80 -12.94
N HIS A 537 13.75 -18.77 -12.67
CA HIS A 537 12.86 -19.92 -12.59
C HIS A 537 11.41 -19.46 -12.57
N HIS A 538 10.45 -20.36 -12.38
CA HIS A 538 9.04 -19.99 -12.31
C HIS A 538 8.69 -19.22 -11.03
N ALA A 539 7.71 -18.33 -11.15
CA ALA A 539 7.02 -17.69 -10.04
C ALA A 539 5.51 -17.71 -10.28
N THR A 540 4.75 -17.65 -9.20
CA THR A 540 3.29 -17.60 -9.22
C THR A 540 2.81 -16.42 -8.39
N SER A 541 2.12 -15.49 -9.03
CA SER A 541 1.40 -14.42 -8.34
C SER A 541 0.01 -14.89 -7.93
N ARG A 542 -0.40 -14.60 -6.69
CA ARG A 542 -1.73 -14.89 -6.15
C ARG A 542 -2.41 -13.61 -5.70
N PRO A 543 -3.13 -12.94 -6.58
CA PRO A 543 -3.78 -11.67 -6.27
C PRO A 543 -4.83 -11.75 -5.16
N ASP A 544 -5.52 -12.90 -5.07
CA ASP A 544 -6.53 -13.24 -4.06
C ASP A 544 -5.91 -13.54 -2.69
N ASP A 545 -4.67 -14.01 -2.68
CA ASP A 545 -3.91 -14.36 -1.47
C ASP A 545 -2.43 -13.99 -1.63
N PRO A 546 -2.08 -12.69 -1.58
CA PRO A 546 -0.73 -12.21 -1.91
C PRO A 546 0.40 -12.83 -1.09
N LEU A 547 0.14 -13.18 0.19
CA LEU A 547 1.14 -13.82 1.05
C LEU A 547 1.56 -15.21 0.55
N ASN A 548 0.71 -15.87 -0.21
CA ASN A 548 0.99 -17.15 -0.86
C ASN A 548 1.51 -17.02 -2.31
N SER A 549 1.72 -15.80 -2.81
CA SER A 549 2.56 -15.60 -4.01
C SER A 549 3.95 -16.15 -3.75
N HIS A 550 4.53 -16.87 -4.70
CA HIS A 550 5.76 -17.62 -4.42
C HIS A 550 6.66 -17.83 -5.64
N LEU A 551 7.92 -17.99 -5.34
CA LEU A 551 8.93 -18.55 -6.22
C LEU A 551 8.78 -20.07 -6.20
N VAL A 552 8.65 -20.69 -7.37
CA VAL A 552 8.47 -22.13 -7.51
C VAL A 552 9.85 -22.82 -7.42
N LEU A 553 10.00 -23.74 -6.50
CA LEU A 553 11.14 -24.64 -6.43
C LEU A 553 10.75 -26.01 -6.99
N ASP A 554 11.16 -27.12 -6.39
CA ASP A 554 10.77 -28.46 -6.88
C ASP A 554 9.55 -29.00 -6.13
N GLY A 555 8.64 -29.62 -6.86
CA GLY A 555 7.44 -30.25 -6.31
C GLY A 555 6.57 -29.25 -5.54
N GLU A 556 6.36 -29.52 -4.24
CA GLU A 556 5.60 -28.63 -3.35
C GLU A 556 6.47 -27.55 -2.67
N GLN A 557 7.77 -27.56 -2.89
CA GLN A 557 8.69 -26.59 -2.28
C GLN A 557 8.57 -25.23 -2.96
N LYS A 558 8.57 -24.19 -2.16
CA LYS A 558 8.39 -22.82 -2.62
C LYS A 558 8.96 -21.81 -1.61
N VAL A 559 9.33 -20.64 -2.10
CA VAL A 559 9.63 -19.47 -1.26
C VAL A 559 8.48 -18.49 -1.43
N THR A 560 7.71 -18.28 -0.37
CA THR A 560 6.51 -17.43 -0.40
C THR A 560 6.84 -15.98 -0.06
N LEU A 561 5.92 -15.07 -0.41
CA LEU A 561 6.01 -13.69 0.08
C LEU A 561 5.99 -13.64 1.63
N ARG A 562 5.23 -14.53 2.27
CA ARG A 562 5.23 -14.70 3.73
C ARG A 562 6.62 -15.00 4.28
N ASP A 563 7.37 -15.90 3.62
CA ASP A 563 8.76 -16.19 4.02
C ASP A 563 9.64 -14.96 3.88
N LEU A 564 9.61 -14.28 2.72
CA LEU A 564 10.44 -13.11 2.43
C LEU A 564 10.21 -11.94 3.40
N ILE A 565 8.99 -11.75 3.90
CA ILE A 565 8.69 -10.69 4.89
C ILE A 565 8.94 -11.14 6.33
N SER A 566 9.16 -12.44 6.57
CA SER A 566 9.43 -12.97 7.91
C SER A 566 10.76 -12.41 8.46
N PRO A 567 10.82 -12.10 9.78
CA PRO A 567 12.06 -11.69 10.44
C PRO A 567 13.20 -12.72 10.35
N SER A 568 12.90 -13.98 10.12
CA SER A 568 13.93 -15.03 9.91
C SER A 568 14.61 -14.94 8.54
N TRP A 569 13.98 -14.24 7.59
CA TRP A 569 14.47 -14.02 6.23
C TRP A 569 15.04 -12.60 6.09
N ARG A 570 16.16 -12.32 6.81
CA ARG A 570 16.90 -11.07 6.68
C ARG A 570 18.25 -11.32 6.07
N PHE A 571 18.58 -10.55 5.04
CA PHE A 571 19.81 -10.63 4.26
C PHE A 571 20.41 -9.22 4.07
N PRO A 572 21.07 -8.69 5.12
CA PRO A 572 21.49 -7.28 5.17
C PRO A 572 22.57 -6.93 4.15
N GLU A 573 23.32 -7.93 3.64
CA GLU A 573 24.35 -7.73 2.62
C GLU A 573 23.79 -7.68 1.20
N LEU A 574 22.54 -8.15 0.99
CA LEU A 574 21.94 -8.22 -0.33
C LEU A 574 21.53 -6.81 -0.80
N SER A 575 22.15 -6.31 -1.84
CA SER A 575 21.88 -4.98 -2.38
C SER A 575 21.00 -5.02 -3.63
N GLU A 576 21.12 -6.06 -4.44
CA GLU A 576 20.47 -6.14 -5.75
C GLU A 576 19.88 -7.53 -6.01
N VAL A 577 18.63 -7.56 -6.52
CA VAL A 577 17.98 -8.79 -6.94
C VAL A 577 17.46 -8.61 -8.37
N PHE A 578 17.79 -9.54 -9.25
CA PHE A 578 17.19 -9.66 -10.58
C PHE A 578 16.28 -10.88 -10.59
N LEU A 579 14.96 -10.64 -10.66
CA LEU A 579 13.95 -11.69 -10.76
C LEU A 579 13.64 -11.95 -12.24
N SER A 580 14.36 -12.90 -12.81
CA SER A 580 14.12 -13.43 -14.16
C SER A 580 12.95 -14.46 -14.09
N CYS A 581 11.84 -14.04 -13.53
CA CYS A 581 10.65 -14.85 -13.27
C CYS A 581 9.40 -14.08 -13.70
N CYS A 582 8.34 -14.83 -14.01
CA CYS A 582 7.08 -14.21 -14.43
C CYS A 582 6.36 -13.51 -13.26
N GLU A 583 5.73 -12.36 -13.52
CA GLU A 583 4.76 -11.72 -12.62
C GLU A 583 5.27 -11.38 -11.20
N THR A 584 6.57 -11.25 -11.01
CA THR A 584 7.17 -11.05 -9.68
C THR A 584 6.86 -9.69 -9.06
N GLY A 585 6.49 -8.72 -9.89
CA GLY A 585 6.05 -7.39 -9.47
C GLY A 585 4.54 -7.19 -9.50
N LEU A 586 3.78 -8.22 -9.91
CA LEU A 586 2.34 -8.11 -10.05
C LEU A 586 1.66 -8.00 -8.69
N SER A 587 0.86 -6.96 -8.53
CA SER A 587 0.04 -6.68 -7.35
C SER A 587 -1.33 -6.19 -7.81
N PHE A 588 -2.39 -6.64 -7.15
CA PHE A 588 -3.75 -6.24 -7.50
C PHE A 588 -4.38 -5.45 -6.37
N ALA A 589 -5.03 -4.34 -6.70
CA ALA A 589 -5.72 -3.46 -5.76
C ALA A 589 -7.24 -3.74 -5.66
N GLY A 590 -7.71 -4.86 -6.18
CA GLY A 590 -9.12 -5.25 -6.10
C GLY A 590 -9.47 -6.42 -7.03
N PHE A 591 -10.60 -7.04 -6.74
CA PHE A 591 -11.18 -8.14 -7.52
C PHE A 591 -12.70 -7.97 -7.60
N ARG A 592 -13.33 -8.65 -8.55
CA ARG A 592 -14.79 -8.76 -8.57
C ARG A 592 -15.21 -9.91 -7.65
N ASP A 593 -16.21 -9.64 -6.78
CA ASP A 593 -16.82 -10.69 -5.98
C ASP A 593 -17.70 -11.63 -6.84
N GLU A 594 -18.24 -12.67 -6.22
CA GLU A 594 -19.10 -13.65 -6.89
C GLU A 594 -20.36 -13.01 -7.51
N GLU A 595 -20.75 -11.83 -7.03
CA GLU A 595 -21.89 -11.04 -7.51
C GLU A 595 -21.50 -10.09 -8.65
N GLY A 596 -20.20 -10.05 -9.05
CA GLY A 596 -19.67 -9.21 -10.12
C GLY A 596 -19.37 -7.75 -9.70
N ASN A 597 -19.52 -7.42 -8.41
CA ASN A 597 -19.20 -6.10 -7.89
C ASN A 597 -17.69 -5.94 -7.73
N LEU A 598 -17.14 -4.79 -8.12
CA LEU A 598 -15.74 -4.48 -7.91
C LEU A 598 -15.48 -4.27 -6.41
N ARG A 599 -14.91 -5.27 -5.76
CA ARG A 599 -14.36 -5.12 -4.42
C ARG A 599 -13.00 -4.45 -4.53
N ARG A 600 -12.96 -3.17 -4.21
CA ARG A 600 -11.73 -2.41 -4.10
C ARG A 600 -11.02 -2.84 -2.83
N GLU A 601 -9.80 -3.35 -2.93
CA GLU A 601 -8.91 -3.30 -1.76
C GLU A 601 -8.56 -1.83 -1.55
N LEU A 602 -9.12 -1.25 -0.50
CA LEU A 602 -8.95 0.16 -0.15
C LEU A 602 -7.56 0.47 0.43
N LEU A 603 -6.72 -0.55 0.56
CA LEU A 603 -5.38 -0.44 1.12
C LEU A 603 -4.36 -0.40 -0.01
N ASP A 604 -3.73 0.75 -0.16
CA ASP A 604 -2.73 1.01 -1.19
C ASP A 604 -1.37 0.46 -0.77
N GLU A 605 -1.14 -0.85 -1.03
CA GLU A 605 0.20 -1.42 -0.90
C GLU A 605 0.42 -2.54 -1.91
N PRO A 606 1.44 -2.42 -2.75
CA PRO A 606 1.80 -3.49 -3.65
C PRO A 606 2.45 -4.63 -2.85
N LEU A 607 1.69 -5.69 -2.61
CA LEU A 607 2.19 -6.95 -2.06
C LEU A 607 2.65 -7.84 -3.20
N SER A 608 3.95 -7.81 -3.48
CA SER A 608 4.59 -8.59 -4.52
C SER A 608 5.86 -9.27 -4.01
N LEU A 609 6.37 -10.25 -4.74
CA LEU A 609 7.65 -10.89 -4.42
C LEU A 609 8.79 -9.86 -4.40
N GLY A 610 8.77 -8.90 -5.33
CA GLY A 610 9.73 -7.81 -5.36
C GLY A 610 9.71 -6.98 -4.07
N THR A 611 8.53 -6.62 -3.57
CA THR A 611 8.38 -5.91 -2.28
C THR A 611 8.91 -6.77 -1.11
N GLY A 612 8.67 -8.09 -1.14
CA GLY A 612 9.20 -9.02 -0.15
C GLY A 612 10.74 -8.99 -0.05
N PHE A 613 11.43 -8.98 -1.18
CA PHE A 613 12.90 -8.84 -1.20
C PHE A 613 13.38 -7.48 -0.68
N LEU A 614 12.68 -6.38 -0.99
CA LEU A 614 13.01 -5.07 -0.41
C LEU A 614 12.92 -5.12 1.12
N LEU A 615 11.88 -5.74 1.67
CA LEU A 615 11.72 -5.87 3.12
C LEU A 615 12.75 -6.81 3.75
N GLY A 616 13.10 -7.88 3.04
CA GLY A 616 14.12 -8.84 3.48
C GLY A 616 15.54 -8.26 3.56
N GLY A 617 15.82 -7.16 2.87
CA GLY A 617 17.15 -6.52 2.92
C GLY A 617 17.63 -5.91 1.61
N ALA A 618 17.10 -6.33 0.46
CA ALA A 618 17.50 -5.77 -0.83
C ALA A 618 17.23 -4.26 -0.90
N ARG A 619 18.08 -3.54 -1.61
CA ARG A 619 17.88 -2.11 -1.87
C ARG A 619 17.18 -1.87 -3.20
N SER A 620 17.35 -2.81 -4.12
CA SER A 620 16.82 -2.75 -5.47
C SER A 620 16.42 -4.14 -5.95
N VAL A 621 15.30 -4.21 -6.64
CA VAL A 621 14.79 -5.42 -7.27
C VAL A 621 14.38 -5.09 -8.69
N ILE A 622 14.96 -5.78 -9.67
CA ILE A 622 14.43 -5.80 -11.03
C ILE A 622 13.35 -6.88 -11.05
N SER A 623 12.13 -6.47 -11.36
CA SER A 623 10.92 -7.27 -11.30
C SER A 623 10.12 -7.15 -12.59
N SER A 624 9.10 -7.99 -12.80
CA SER A 624 8.30 -8.00 -14.03
C SER A 624 6.81 -7.78 -13.76
N HIS A 625 6.16 -6.96 -14.62
CA HIS A 625 4.72 -6.68 -14.56
C HIS A 625 3.86 -7.81 -15.13
N TRP A 626 4.38 -8.61 -16.04
CA TRP A 626 3.67 -9.72 -16.69
C TRP A 626 4.60 -10.88 -17.02
N ALA A 627 4.01 -11.98 -17.48
CA ALA A 627 4.75 -13.16 -17.92
C ALA A 627 5.59 -12.88 -19.17
N VAL A 628 6.88 -13.10 -19.08
CA VAL A 628 7.87 -12.85 -20.14
C VAL A 628 8.29 -14.11 -20.87
N ALA A 629 8.73 -13.95 -22.12
CA ALA A 629 9.22 -15.08 -22.92
C ALA A 629 10.65 -15.45 -22.49
N ASP A 630 10.89 -16.72 -22.17
CA ASP A 630 12.19 -17.26 -21.70
C ASP A 630 13.36 -16.82 -22.60
N LEU A 631 13.22 -16.94 -23.92
CA LEU A 631 14.24 -16.52 -24.89
C LEU A 631 14.57 -15.02 -24.82
N ALA A 632 13.54 -14.16 -24.78
CA ALA A 632 13.75 -12.72 -24.73
C ALA A 632 14.35 -12.28 -23.38
N THR A 633 13.89 -12.92 -22.30
CA THR A 633 14.42 -12.70 -20.96
C THR A 633 15.89 -13.05 -20.86
N THR A 634 16.32 -14.16 -21.48
CA THR A 634 17.72 -14.58 -21.56
C THR A 634 18.61 -13.49 -22.18
N LEU A 635 18.17 -12.87 -23.30
CA LEU A 635 18.91 -11.79 -23.93
C LEU A 635 18.88 -10.50 -23.10
N PHE A 636 17.73 -10.17 -22.52
CA PHE A 636 17.56 -9.00 -21.66
C PHE A 636 18.47 -9.07 -20.43
N SER A 637 18.42 -10.17 -19.70
CA SER A 637 19.23 -10.44 -18.51
C SER A 637 20.74 -10.37 -18.84
N ARG A 638 21.17 -10.96 -19.96
CA ARG A 638 22.53 -10.86 -20.45
C ARG A 638 22.99 -9.41 -20.63
N GLU A 639 22.23 -8.59 -21.36
CA GLU A 639 22.61 -7.20 -21.64
C GLU A 639 22.59 -6.37 -20.35
N TYR A 640 21.62 -6.58 -19.47
CA TYR A 640 21.57 -5.95 -18.14
C TYR A 640 22.82 -6.26 -17.32
N HIS A 641 23.14 -7.54 -17.13
CA HIS A 641 24.29 -7.95 -16.30
C HIS A 641 25.64 -7.54 -16.91
N ARG A 642 25.77 -7.48 -18.22
CA ARG A 642 26.95 -6.94 -18.89
C ARG A 642 27.15 -5.46 -18.57
N ALA A 643 26.08 -4.66 -18.67
CA ALA A 643 26.14 -3.24 -18.34
C ALA A 643 26.46 -3.04 -16.84
N ARG A 644 25.82 -3.80 -15.96
CA ARG A 644 26.11 -3.75 -14.51
C ARG A 644 27.57 -4.08 -14.21
N ARG A 645 28.13 -5.11 -14.86
CA ARG A 645 29.54 -5.49 -14.66
C ARG A 645 30.52 -4.48 -15.25
N ALA A 646 30.12 -3.73 -16.26
CA ALA A 646 30.86 -2.60 -16.82
C ALA A 646 30.86 -1.36 -15.89
N GLY A 647 30.10 -1.37 -14.80
CA GLY A 647 30.01 -0.28 -13.83
C GLY A 647 28.83 0.67 -14.02
N GLU A 648 27.92 0.37 -14.95
CA GLU A 648 26.74 1.18 -15.15
C GLU A 648 25.78 1.08 -13.93
N GLU A 649 25.09 2.15 -13.62
CA GLU A 649 24.00 2.16 -12.64
C GLU A 649 22.83 1.30 -13.07
N ARG A 650 22.02 0.81 -12.11
CA ARG A 650 20.92 -0.14 -12.36
C ARG A 650 19.90 0.37 -13.38
N LEU A 651 19.46 1.63 -13.25
CA LEU A 651 18.49 2.22 -14.20
C LEU A 651 19.11 2.38 -15.59
N THR A 652 20.39 2.73 -15.68
CA THR A 652 21.11 2.82 -16.95
C THR A 652 21.24 1.43 -17.57
N ALA A 653 21.62 0.41 -16.81
CA ALA A 653 21.72 -0.97 -17.29
C ALA A 653 20.36 -1.51 -17.75
N LEU A 654 19.28 -1.20 -17.01
CA LEU A 654 17.91 -1.56 -17.37
C LEU A 654 17.47 -0.89 -18.69
N HIS A 655 17.76 0.40 -18.84
CA HIS A 655 17.51 1.13 -20.07
C HIS A 655 18.30 0.58 -21.26
N GLN A 656 19.59 0.30 -21.09
CA GLN A 656 20.44 -0.30 -22.13
C GLN A 656 19.95 -1.69 -22.55
N ALA A 657 19.49 -2.52 -21.60
CA ALA A 657 18.94 -3.84 -21.90
C ALA A 657 17.64 -3.72 -22.73
N ARG A 658 16.73 -2.78 -22.38
CA ARG A 658 15.52 -2.49 -23.16
C ARG A 658 15.86 -2.00 -24.55
N GLN A 659 16.77 -1.08 -24.66
CA GLN A 659 17.21 -0.50 -25.93
C GLN A 659 17.86 -1.58 -26.83
N ALA A 660 18.67 -2.47 -26.26
CA ALA A 660 19.28 -3.56 -27.00
C ALA A 660 18.25 -4.46 -27.69
N LEU A 661 17.16 -4.82 -26.99
CA LEU A 661 16.11 -5.64 -27.58
C LEU A 661 15.28 -4.85 -28.59
N ARG A 662 14.92 -3.61 -28.24
CA ARG A 662 14.02 -2.76 -29.05
C ARG A 662 14.61 -2.27 -30.36
N GLU A 663 15.93 -2.10 -30.43
CA GLU A 663 16.60 -1.39 -31.52
C GLU A 663 17.62 -2.24 -32.31
N THR A 664 18.08 -3.37 -31.75
CA THR A 664 19.09 -4.19 -32.43
C THR A 664 18.46 -5.01 -33.55
N CYS A 665 18.96 -4.82 -34.77
CA CYS A 665 18.49 -5.58 -35.94
C CYS A 665 18.96 -7.03 -35.93
N GLN A 666 18.32 -7.87 -36.73
CA GLN A 666 18.62 -9.30 -36.89
C GLN A 666 20.08 -9.55 -37.18
N LYS A 667 20.66 -8.84 -38.15
CA LYS A 667 22.07 -9.00 -38.55
C LYS A 667 23.02 -8.79 -37.38
N ASP A 668 22.78 -7.77 -36.55
CA ASP A 668 23.64 -7.45 -35.43
C ASP A 668 23.48 -8.45 -34.29
N TRP A 669 22.24 -8.88 -33.98
CA TRP A 669 22.03 -10.00 -33.06
C TRP A 669 22.74 -11.27 -33.53
N ARG A 670 22.58 -11.61 -34.80
CA ARG A 670 23.22 -12.78 -35.40
C ARG A 670 24.75 -12.74 -35.29
N ASN A 671 25.35 -11.59 -35.56
CA ASN A 671 26.80 -11.39 -35.43
C ASN A 671 27.26 -11.59 -33.98
N ARG A 672 26.58 -10.97 -33.00
CA ARG A 672 26.89 -11.13 -31.57
C ARG A 672 26.82 -12.59 -31.16
N LEU A 673 25.72 -13.25 -31.47
CA LEU A 673 25.46 -14.66 -31.10
C LEU A 673 26.39 -15.64 -31.84
N THR A 674 26.87 -15.30 -33.02
CA THR A 674 27.87 -16.13 -33.73
C THR A 674 29.18 -16.16 -32.97
N VAL A 675 29.62 -15.06 -32.37
CA VAL A 675 30.80 -15.01 -31.52
C VAL A 675 30.60 -15.87 -30.27
N ASP A 676 29.44 -15.73 -29.62
CA ASP A 676 29.10 -16.52 -28.43
C ASP A 676 29.03 -18.03 -28.75
N TYR A 677 28.47 -18.39 -29.92
CA TYR A 677 28.42 -19.76 -30.40
C TYR A 677 29.84 -20.36 -30.58
N GLN A 678 30.72 -19.61 -31.23
CA GLN A 678 32.11 -20.06 -31.43
C GLN A 678 32.84 -20.30 -30.09
N GLN A 679 32.65 -19.37 -29.15
CA GLN A 679 33.25 -19.49 -27.82
C GLN A 679 32.66 -20.70 -27.05
N ALA A 680 31.34 -20.83 -27.03
CA ALA A 680 30.66 -21.94 -26.37
C ALA A 680 31.03 -23.31 -26.97
N PHE A 681 31.16 -23.38 -28.31
CA PHE A 681 31.63 -24.59 -29.00
C PHE A 681 33.05 -24.95 -28.66
N GLN A 682 33.97 -23.99 -28.59
CA GLN A 682 35.35 -24.21 -28.15
C GLN A 682 35.41 -24.73 -26.72
N THR A 683 34.65 -24.12 -25.80
CA THR A 683 34.53 -24.55 -24.41
C THR A 683 34.02 -25.99 -24.31
N TRP A 684 32.96 -26.33 -25.04
CA TRP A 684 32.44 -27.69 -25.11
C TRP A 684 33.49 -28.69 -25.61
N GLN A 685 34.26 -28.36 -26.67
CA GLN A 685 35.31 -29.23 -27.17
C GLN A 685 36.45 -29.45 -26.16
N GLN A 686 36.83 -28.42 -25.41
CA GLN A 686 37.84 -28.51 -24.36
C GLN A 686 37.39 -29.42 -23.22
N LEU A 687 36.16 -29.21 -22.69
CA LEU A 687 35.56 -30.04 -21.65
C LEU A 687 35.39 -31.49 -22.08
N ARG A 688 34.99 -31.72 -23.33
CA ARG A 688 34.85 -33.07 -23.90
C ARG A 688 36.19 -33.81 -23.97
N ARG A 689 37.26 -33.12 -24.37
CA ARG A 689 38.62 -33.69 -24.40
C ARG A 689 39.15 -34.00 -23.00
N ALA A 690 38.78 -33.17 -22.02
CA ALA A 690 39.14 -33.34 -20.62
C ALA A 690 38.27 -34.37 -19.88
N GLN A 691 37.21 -34.89 -20.51
CA GLN A 691 36.18 -35.72 -19.87
C GLN A 691 35.54 -35.07 -18.64
N ASP A 692 35.38 -33.74 -18.71
CA ASP A 692 34.83 -32.93 -17.62
C ASP A 692 33.33 -33.22 -17.43
N PRO A 693 32.80 -33.34 -16.18
CA PRO A 693 31.39 -33.61 -15.91
C PRO A 693 30.47 -32.51 -16.44
N ASN A 694 30.96 -31.31 -16.75
CA ASN A 694 30.15 -30.22 -17.30
C ASN A 694 30.00 -30.27 -18.84
N THR A 695 30.54 -31.31 -19.51
CA THR A 695 30.51 -31.45 -20.98
C THR A 695 29.11 -31.38 -21.55
N ASP A 696 28.13 -32.08 -20.93
CA ASP A 696 26.75 -32.14 -21.43
C ASP A 696 26.04 -30.79 -21.28
N ALA A 697 26.25 -30.10 -20.18
CA ALA A 697 25.71 -28.75 -19.96
C ALA A 697 26.28 -27.74 -20.96
N ALA A 698 27.60 -27.75 -21.21
CA ALA A 698 28.23 -26.91 -22.22
C ALA A 698 27.74 -27.25 -23.64
N GLY A 699 27.49 -28.55 -23.92
CA GLY A 699 26.87 -29.03 -25.15
C GLY A 699 25.47 -28.50 -25.39
N ALA A 700 24.65 -28.53 -24.35
CA ALA A 700 23.29 -27.99 -24.39
C ALA A 700 23.31 -26.47 -24.66
N ASN A 701 24.20 -25.72 -24.01
CA ASN A 701 24.28 -24.26 -24.16
C ASN A 701 24.66 -23.85 -25.58
N TYR A 702 25.71 -24.42 -26.18
CA TYR A 702 26.03 -24.07 -27.57
C TYR A 702 24.95 -24.46 -28.56
N GLN A 703 24.22 -25.57 -28.32
CA GLN A 703 23.06 -25.95 -29.14
C GLN A 703 21.96 -24.91 -29.04
N LYS A 704 21.65 -24.39 -27.84
CA LYS A 704 20.64 -23.35 -27.66
C LYS A 704 21.02 -22.04 -28.37
N ILE A 705 22.29 -21.65 -28.37
CA ILE A 705 22.76 -20.50 -29.17
C ILE A 705 22.55 -20.78 -30.67
N SER A 706 22.83 -22.01 -31.15
CA SER A 706 22.57 -22.39 -32.54
C SER A 706 21.08 -22.33 -32.90
N GLU A 707 20.19 -22.79 -32.02
CA GLU A 707 18.74 -22.70 -32.20
C GLU A 707 18.29 -21.24 -32.30
N LEU A 708 18.82 -20.37 -31.43
CA LEU A 708 18.54 -18.93 -31.44
C LEU A 708 19.01 -18.26 -32.74
N ILE A 709 20.20 -18.58 -33.22
CA ILE A 709 20.69 -18.09 -34.52
C ILE A 709 19.77 -18.52 -35.65
N LYS A 710 19.37 -19.82 -35.70
CA LYS A 710 18.41 -20.35 -36.69
C LYS A 710 17.04 -19.67 -36.61
N TRP A 711 16.57 -19.35 -35.40
CA TRP A 711 15.34 -18.62 -35.22
C TRP A 711 15.44 -17.19 -35.79
N LEU A 712 16.58 -16.52 -35.56
CA LEU A 712 16.86 -15.20 -36.15
C LEU A 712 16.89 -15.23 -37.68
N ASP A 713 17.34 -16.31 -38.30
CA ASP A 713 17.40 -16.45 -39.77
C ASP A 713 16.01 -16.41 -40.45
N ASN A 714 14.92 -16.49 -39.68
CA ASN A 714 13.56 -16.25 -40.21
C ASN A 714 13.20 -14.78 -40.43
N PHE A 715 14.05 -13.86 -39.98
CA PHE A 715 13.83 -12.42 -40.11
C PHE A 715 14.75 -11.80 -41.18
N ALA A 716 14.30 -10.72 -41.83
CA ALA A 716 15.16 -9.96 -42.71
C ALA A 716 16.34 -9.34 -41.94
N PRO A 717 17.51 -9.13 -42.56
CA PRO A 717 18.70 -8.64 -41.88
C PRO A 717 18.52 -7.31 -41.13
N ASP A 718 17.69 -6.42 -41.64
CA ASP A 718 17.38 -5.12 -41.06
C ASP A 718 16.15 -5.12 -40.15
N ALA A 719 15.44 -6.24 -40.05
CA ALA A 719 14.30 -6.36 -39.13
C ALA A 719 14.79 -6.36 -37.68
N VAL A 720 13.96 -5.85 -36.78
CA VAL A 720 14.21 -5.84 -35.32
C VAL A 720 13.33 -6.91 -34.68
N PRO A 721 13.84 -8.14 -34.41
CA PRO A 721 13.06 -9.29 -34.04
C PRO A 721 12.34 -9.15 -32.67
N PHE A 722 12.87 -8.31 -31.79
CA PHE A 722 12.38 -8.11 -30.43
C PHE A 722 11.78 -6.70 -30.23
N GLN A 723 11.32 -6.02 -31.28
CA GLN A 723 10.79 -4.64 -31.19
C GLN A 723 9.52 -4.55 -30.33
N ASP A 724 8.71 -5.60 -30.26
CA ASP A 724 7.44 -5.60 -29.53
C ASP A 724 7.64 -5.52 -28.02
N TYR A 725 6.80 -4.74 -27.33
CA TYR A 725 6.80 -4.55 -25.86
C TYR A 725 6.80 -5.84 -25.06
N ARG A 726 6.20 -6.92 -25.59
CA ARG A 726 6.15 -8.24 -24.95
C ARG A 726 7.50 -8.80 -24.56
N TYR A 727 8.57 -8.38 -25.22
CA TYR A 727 9.92 -8.92 -25.07
C TYR A 727 10.79 -8.16 -24.07
N TRP A 728 10.51 -6.89 -23.80
CA TRP A 728 11.38 -6.03 -22.98
C TRP A 728 10.64 -5.09 -22.02
N GLY A 729 9.34 -4.86 -22.26
CA GLY A 729 8.56 -3.86 -21.53
C GLY A 729 8.12 -4.28 -20.12
N ALA A 730 8.25 -5.56 -19.77
CA ALA A 730 7.79 -6.07 -18.48
C ALA A 730 8.65 -5.65 -17.30
N PHE A 731 9.98 -5.53 -17.52
CA PHE A 731 10.93 -5.32 -16.43
C PHE A 731 10.97 -3.88 -15.96
N TYR A 732 11.00 -3.67 -14.64
CA TYR A 732 11.12 -2.37 -14.00
C TYR A 732 11.97 -2.45 -12.72
N CYS A 733 12.45 -1.30 -12.26
CA CYS A 733 13.25 -1.19 -11.04
C CYS A 733 12.37 -0.81 -9.85
N LEU A 734 12.33 -1.67 -8.85
CA LEU A 734 11.68 -1.44 -7.56
C LEU A 734 12.76 -1.16 -6.51
N GLY A 735 12.62 -0.05 -5.75
CA GLY A 735 13.64 0.38 -4.78
C GLY A 735 14.60 1.41 -5.34
N LEU A 736 15.88 1.38 -4.93
CA LEU A 736 16.89 2.37 -5.31
C LEU A 736 17.54 2.09 -6.67
N PRO A 737 17.96 3.15 -7.39
CA PRO A 737 18.63 3.03 -8.66
C PRO A 737 20.01 2.39 -8.59
#